data_c645391f50a235f3eeb16745cb411efb
#
_entry.id   c645391f50a235f3eeb16745cb411efb
#
_cell.length_a   1.000
_cell.length_b   1.000
_cell.length_c   1.000
_cell.angle_alpha   90.00
_cell.angle_beta   90.00
_cell.angle_gamma   90.00
#
_symmetry.space_group_name_H-M   'P 1'
#
loop_
_entity.id
_entity.type
_entity.pdbx_description
1 polymer ?
#
loop_
_entity_poly.entity_id
_entity_poly.type
_entity_poly.pdbx_seq_one_letter_code
_entity_poly.pdbx_strand_id
1 'polypeptide(L)'
;MGKILICGHRSFVASGLEEKLLKKGYNVETFSRGELKIDGNCITGNVFEMADNPYFSGEYDVVINFIIIQNQGVNENIEFIKSLHSFCEKFKVKRLIQISSISVYPNTVKYVDEDSPIETNPDAKGGYACYKVAVDNYLESIDHLYDIVYVRPGYIVSNEKPVSLVGILKPFGSKLGLLLGNKNTSLPLVDKEKVHESLIRIVEIEKPRKVYLLLENKNGKKIDLVKQTFKGLVICLPKRITIFTARILFAIKIFKFRHLQQVLGLFKDTYFDSSETEYGLQLSFDDESIAVIGSGAYGSYVINKLHEKGLSKHVTLLEIGDTTIKDEEAIGIGTELTGGNYTGLKAGRFFCFGGATRKWGGQLLTFTKNDIKHPSKWMEDITRLDEEYKDLVFNRFVFKNSFDEKWVTDSLFTKTGTWLGYFRRDFCKFFNAQGKAFVKSGYRINRLIVEDGTRRIQGLEMKTIDGKVKHAYYSFYFLTAGAFESNRIILSSGLAKSIHFSDHLSQKVFRVSGRPNIDGEDYQFGVKGTSLITKRLIGEVNDVSFFANPIYNADFPLFQNMKQLMFKGNFSFKILWAIIRDIPSAIGFAWSMFVKKKIYVYKNKWDFNIDIENASADSNITLSSDLDKWGIPKLKVEFVVGDKSEYVFIEAAKMLREYLDAHAVKYEAVSDGIHVEKSEDTYHPYGMFLSDCASKEDFYNYFPNMLMINTGILPRAGGINTTATCLPIVEDFIDKRFRQ
;
A
#
# COMPACT_ATOMS: atom_id res chain seq x y z
N MET A 1 -25.80 -29.65 17.51
CA MET A 1 -25.69 -28.39 16.75
C MET A 1 -26.94 -27.57 16.97
N GLY A 2 -26.82 -26.25 16.90
CA GLY A 2 -27.86 -25.34 17.30
C GLY A 2 -29.07 -25.29 16.37
N LYS A 3 -30.20 -24.79 16.89
CA LYS A 3 -31.43 -24.57 16.14
C LYS A 3 -31.46 -23.15 15.59
N ILE A 4 -31.70 -23.02 14.26
CA ILE A 4 -31.72 -21.75 13.52
C ILE A 4 -33.05 -21.50 12.90
N LEU A 5 -33.59 -20.27 13.02
CA LEU A 5 -34.77 -19.82 12.29
C LEU A 5 -34.39 -18.81 11.21
N ILE A 6 -34.84 -19.04 9.98
CA ILE A 6 -34.72 -18.10 8.86
C ILE A 6 -36.03 -17.44 8.58
N CYS A 7 -36.18 -16.15 8.94
CA CYS A 7 -37.39 -15.37 8.62
C CYS A 7 -37.26 -14.76 7.22
N GLY A 8 -38.22 -15.03 6.32
CA GLY A 8 -38.23 -14.52 4.95
C GLY A 8 -37.39 -15.34 3.96
N HIS A 9 -37.28 -16.63 4.14
CA HIS A 9 -36.49 -17.57 3.33
C HIS A 9 -36.80 -17.53 1.82
N ARG A 10 -37.97 -17.04 1.40
CA ARG A 10 -38.36 -16.90 -0.01
C ARG A 10 -37.74 -15.67 -0.70
N SER A 11 -37.04 -14.81 0.05
CA SER A 11 -36.38 -13.65 -0.54
C SER A 11 -35.20 -14.08 -1.41
N PHE A 12 -34.86 -13.26 -2.43
CA PHE A 12 -33.71 -13.52 -3.30
C PHE A 12 -32.43 -13.76 -2.51
N VAL A 13 -32.21 -12.99 -1.45
CA VAL A 13 -30.99 -13.08 -0.63
C VAL A 13 -30.95 -14.33 0.22
N ALA A 14 -32.10 -14.74 0.79
CA ALA A 14 -32.14 -15.90 1.68
C ALA A 14 -32.21 -17.24 0.93
N SER A 15 -32.67 -17.25 -0.34
CA SER A 15 -32.85 -18.50 -1.09
C SER A 15 -31.56 -19.29 -1.24
N GLY A 16 -31.55 -20.57 -0.84
CA GLY A 16 -30.38 -21.47 -0.83
C GLY A 16 -29.54 -21.43 0.44
N LEU A 17 -29.76 -20.50 1.38
CA LEU A 17 -29.05 -20.46 2.66
C LEU A 17 -29.44 -21.63 3.57
N GLU A 18 -30.75 -22.03 3.59
CA GLU A 18 -31.23 -23.16 4.37
C GLU A 18 -30.44 -24.45 4.05
N GLU A 19 -30.33 -24.80 2.77
CA GLU A 19 -29.62 -26.01 2.33
C GLU A 19 -28.14 -26.02 2.79
N LYS A 20 -27.50 -24.85 2.76
CA LYS A 20 -26.09 -24.71 3.18
C LYS A 20 -25.94 -24.91 4.67
N LEU A 21 -26.86 -24.37 5.48
CA LEU A 21 -26.85 -24.56 6.94
C LEU A 21 -27.18 -26.00 7.32
N LEU A 22 -28.14 -26.64 6.63
CA LEU A 22 -28.45 -28.06 6.81
C LEU A 22 -27.23 -28.95 6.50
N LYS A 23 -26.51 -28.67 5.40
CA LYS A 23 -25.24 -29.38 5.06
C LYS A 23 -24.17 -29.22 6.14
N LYS A 24 -24.18 -28.14 6.88
CA LYS A 24 -23.28 -27.89 8.02
C LYS A 24 -23.76 -28.59 9.31
N GLY A 25 -24.95 -29.26 9.29
CA GLY A 25 -25.51 -30.03 10.39
C GLY A 25 -26.34 -29.21 11.37
N TYR A 26 -26.74 -27.99 11.04
CA TYR A 26 -27.67 -27.21 11.85
C TYR A 26 -29.11 -27.73 11.69
N ASN A 27 -29.93 -27.60 12.76
CA ASN A 27 -31.38 -27.78 12.65
C ASN A 27 -31.98 -26.45 12.19
N VAL A 28 -32.57 -26.41 10.98
CA VAL A 28 -33.04 -25.16 10.36
C VAL A 28 -34.55 -25.21 10.20
N GLU A 29 -35.23 -24.23 10.76
CA GLU A 29 -36.64 -23.92 10.47
C GLU A 29 -36.72 -22.63 9.66
N THR A 30 -37.73 -22.51 8.83
CA THR A 30 -37.99 -21.30 8.03
C THR A 30 -39.34 -20.71 8.33
N PHE A 31 -39.46 -19.37 8.28
CA PHE A 31 -40.71 -18.67 8.50
C PHE A 31 -40.99 -17.66 7.38
N SER A 32 -42.27 -17.64 6.96
CA SER A 32 -42.77 -16.63 6.00
C SER A 32 -44.20 -16.25 6.26
N ARG A 33 -44.61 -15.08 5.77
CA ARG A 33 -45.98 -14.63 5.81
C ARG A 33 -46.92 -15.56 4.99
N GLY A 34 -48.03 -15.94 5.56
CA GLY A 34 -49.03 -16.78 4.89
C GLY A 34 -50.15 -17.20 5.85
N GLU A 35 -50.95 -18.13 5.40
CA GLU A 35 -51.89 -18.81 6.27
C GLU A 35 -51.16 -19.62 7.32
N LEU A 36 -51.79 -19.81 8.49
CA LEU A 36 -51.20 -20.54 9.61
C LEU A 36 -51.01 -22.02 9.24
N LYS A 37 -49.79 -22.43 8.94
CA LYS A 37 -49.49 -23.78 8.44
C LYS A 37 -48.04 -24.15 8.77
N ILE A 38 -47.77 -25.45 8.93
CA ILE A 38 -46.44 -26.05 8.92
C ILE A 38 -46.34 -27.07 7.79
N ASP A 39 -45.23 -27.04 7.05
CA ASP A 39 -44.94 -27.96 5.96
C ASP A 39 -43.43 -28.34 6.04
N GLY A 40 -43.16 -29.52 6.60
CA GLY A 40 -41.81 -29.88 6.97
C GLY A 40 -41.19 -28.87 7.94
N ASN A 41 -40.06 -28.25 7.56
CA ASN A 41 -39.37 -27.23 8.36
C ASN A 41 -39.88 -25.80 8.06
N CYS A 42 -40.88 -25.65 7.16
CA CYS A 42 -41.38 -24.36 6.75
C CYS A 42 -42.67 -24.02 7.54
N ILE A 43 -42.58 -22.97 8.35
CA ILE A 43 -43.71 -22.43 9.13
C ILE A 43 -44.21 -21.17 8.44
N THR A 44 -45.53 -21.05 8.29
CA THR A 44 -46.17 -19.83 7.81
C THR A 44 -47.16 -19.29 8.84
N GLY A 45 -47.43 -17.98 8.78
CA GLY A 45 -48.37 -17.34 9.69
C GLY A 45 -48.39 -15.82 9.58
N ASN A 46 -49.07 -15.19 10.54
CA ASN A 46 -49.11 -13.74 10.65
C ASN A 46 -47.75 -13.21 11.21
N VAL A 47 -47.09 -12.34 10.47
CA VAL A 47 -45.80 -11.77 10.89
C VAL A 47 -45.92 -10.85 12.11
N PHE A 48 -47.10 -10.29 12.37
CA PHE A 48 -47.37 -9.41 13.50
C PHE A 48 -47.68 -10.15 14.81
N GLU A 49 -47.90 -11.48 14.74
CA GLU A 49 -48.24 -12.36 15.85
C GLU A 49 -47.31 -13.57 15.90
N MET A 50 -46.04 -13.36 15.56
CA MET A 50 -45.06 -14.44 15.37
C MET A 50 -44.85 -15.23 16.66
N ALA A 51 -44.82 -14.57 17.82
CA ALA A 51 -44.62 -15.21 19.12
C ALA A 51 -45.78 -16.15 19.50
N ASP A 52 -46.99 -15.94 18.95
CA ASP A 52 -48.20 -16.73 19.27
C ASP A 52 -48.47 -17.86 18.27
N ASN A 53 -47.62 -18.02 17.27
CA ASN A 53 -47.72 -19.09 16.30
C ASN A 53 -47.45 -20.45 16.98
N PRO A 54 -48.42 -21.38 16.99
CA PRO A 54 -48.34 -22.63 17.77
C PRO A 54 -47.33 -23.65 17.20
N TYR A 55 -46.86 -23.48 16.02
CA TYR A 55 -45.90 -24.40 15.40
C TYR A 55 -44.44 -24.15 15.80
N PHE A 56 -44.14 -23.03 16.45
CA PHE A 56 -42.82 -22.84 17.02
C PHE A 56 -42.67 -23.54 18.38
N SER A 57 -41.55 -24.17 18.58
CA SER A 57 -41.26 -24.89 19.83
C SER A 57 -39.78 -24.91 20.16
N GLY A 58 -39.46 -24.98 21.47
CA GLY A 58 -38.09 -25.04 21.98
C GLY A 58 -37.34 -23.71 21.89
N GLU A 59 -36.05 -23.74 22.17
CA GLU A 59 -35.15 -22.58 22.14
C GLU A 59 -34.45 -22.48 20.79
N TYR A 60 -34.11 -21.26 20.38
CA TYR A 60 -33.38 -21.03 19.15
C TYR A 60 -31.99 -20.42 19.46
N ASP A 61 -30.95 -20.97 18.88
CA ASP A 61 -29.63 -20.37 19.03
C ASP A 61 -29.50 -19.09 18.18
N VAL A 62 -30.04 -19.12 16.95
CA VAL A 62 -29.93 -17.98 16.04
C VAL A 62 -31.23 -17.76 15.27
N VAL A 63 -31.62 -16.50 15.15
CA VAL A 63 -32.65 -16.04 14.20
C VAL A 63 -32.02 -15.16 13.14
N ILE A 64 -32.24 -15.46 11.86
CA ILE A 64 -31.77 -14.63 10.74
C ILE A 64 -32.96 -13.96 10.08
N ASN A 65 -33.06 -12.62 10.21
CA ASN A 65 -34.22 -11.88 9.70
C ASN A 65 -33.92 -11.18 8.37
N PHE A 66 -34.57 -11.67 7.31
CA PHE A 66 -34.61 -11.05 5.98
C PHE A 66 -35.91 -10.29 5.71
N ILE A 67 -36.93 -10.38 6.59
CA ILE A 67 -38.24 -9.76 6.35
C ILE A 67 -38.12 -8.24 6.44
N ILE A 68 -38.68 -7.58 5.45
CA ILE A 68 -39.01 -6.16 5.46
C ILE A 68 -40.36 -6.01 4.73
N ILE A 69 -41.29 -5.25 5.33
CA ILE A 69 -42.62 -5.05 4.78
C ILE A 69 -42.58 -3.86 3.84
N GLN A 70 -42.55 -4.15 2.54
CA GLN A 70 -42.53 -3.10 1.51
C GLN A 70 -43.95 -2.57 1.26
N ASN A 71 -44.04 -1.28 0.92
CA ASN A 71 -45.26 -0.58 0.52
C ASN A 71 -46.35 -0.40 1.62
N GLN A 72 -46.02 -0.68 2.89
CA GLN A 72 -46.95 -0.47 4.00
C GLN A 72 -46.57 0.66 4.95
N GLY A 73 -45.32 1.13 4.97
CA GLY A 73 -44.87 2.26 5.79
C GLY A 73 -43.87 1.88 6.90
N VAL A 74 -43.52 2.86 7.70
CA VAL A 74 -42.56 2.69 8.82
C VAL A 74 -43.25 1.94 9.97
N ASN A 75 -44.49 2.29 10.31
CA ASN A 75 -45.19 1.75 11.48
C ASN A 75 -45.33 0.24 11.40
N GLU A 76 -45.74 -0.30 10.25
CA GLU A 76 -45.90 -1.72 10.04
C GLU A 76 -44.58 -2.49 10.16
N ASN A 77 -43.45 -1.88 9.73
CA ASN A 77 -42.14 -2.47 9.94
C ASN A 77 -41.74 -2.49 11.43
N ILE A 78 -42.08 -1.44 12.19
CA ILE A 78 -41.89 -1.42 13.64
C ILE A 78 -42.73 -2.45 14.36
N GLU A 79 -44.06 -2.57 14.00
CA GLU A 79 -44.93 -3.59 14.58
C GLU A 79 -44.41 -5.02 14.32
N PHE A 80 -43.95 -5.28 13.11
CA PHE A 80 -43.29 -6.56 12.82
C PHE A 80 -42.07 -6.80 13.71
N ILE A 81 -41.19 -5.81 13.88
CA ILE A 81 -39.99 -5.95 14.73
C ILE A 81 -40.33 -6.13 16.20
N LYS A 82 -41.42 -5.50 16.70
CA LYS A 82 -41.96 -5.79 18.05
C LYS A 82 -42.39 -7.24 18.20
N SER A 83 -43.07 -7.78 17.20
CA SER A 83 -43.49 -9.19 17.17
C SER A 83 -42.26 -10.13 17.14
N LEU A 84 -41.23 -9.81 16.34
CA LEU A 84 -40.00 -10.56 16.27
C LEU A 84 -39.19 -10.48 17.58
N HIS A 85 -39.15 -9.32 18.23
CA HIS A 85 -38.53 -9.15 19.55
C HIS A 85 -39.24 -10.03 20.59
N SER A 86 -40.61 -9.97 20.67
CA SER A 86 -41.38 -10.83 21.58
C SER A 86 -41.14 -12.31 21.31
N PHE A 87 -40.98 -12.71 20.04
CA PHE A 87 -40.60 -14.06 19.67
C PHE A 87 -39.17 -14.42 20.24
N CYS A 88 -38.21 -13.55 20.04
CA CYS A 88 -36.83 -13.79 20.50
C CYS A 88 -36.79 -13.97 22.03
N GLU A 89 -37.52 -13.16 22.79
CA GLU A 89 -37.62 -13.27 24.25
C GLU A 89 -38.30 -14.58 24.68
N LYS A 90 -39.50 -14.89 24.07
CA LYS A 90 -40.30 -16.07 24.41
C LYS A 90 -39.57 -17.38 24.16
N PHE A 91 -38.82 -17.48 23.04
CA PHE A 91 -38.11 -18.68 22.64
C PHE A 91 -36.62 -18.66 22.99
N LYS A 92 -36.19 -17.75 23.89
CA LYS A 92 -34.82 -17.61 24.42
C LYS A 92 -33.78 -17.63 23.34
N VAL A 93 -33.96 -16.85 22.29
CA VAL A 93 -33.01 -16.70 21.19
C VAL A 93 -31.69 -16.18 21.76
N LYS A 94 -30.57 -16.79 21.37
CA LYS A 94 -29.24 -16.29 21.81
C LYS A 94 -28.75 -15.14 20.93
N ARG A 95 -29.08 -15.18 19.62
CA ARG A 95 -28.62 -14.20 18.66
C ARG A 95 -29.62 -13.90 17.58
N LEU A 96 -29.91 -12.62 17.35
CA LEU A 96 -30.66 -12.11 16.20
C LEU A 96 -29.68 -11.52 15.16
N ILE A 97 -29.61 -12.11 13.97
CA ILE A 97 -28.91 -11.56 12.82
C ILE A 97 -29.90 -10.76 11.99
N GLN A 98 -29.82 -9.44 12.09
CA GLN A 98 -30.69 -8.52 11.37
C GLN A 98 -30.06 -8.15 10.01
N ILE A 99 -30.69 -8.55 8.91
CA ILE A 99 -30.24 -8.12 7.58
C ILE A 99 -30.69 -6.68 7.34
N SER A 100 -29.77 -5.75 7.49
CA SER A 100 -29.94 -4.33 7.24
C SER A 100 -29.46 -3.95 5.82
N SER A 101 -28.82 -2.81 5.62
CA SER A 101 -28.26 -2.33 4.35
C SER A 101 -27.27 -1.19 4.57
N ILE A 102 -26.29 -1.01 3.70
CA ILE A 102 -25.45 0.21 3.68
C ILE A 102 -26.26 1.50 3.45
N SER A 103 -27.49 1.41 3.00
CA SER A 103 -28.36 2.59 2.80
C SER A 103 -28.77 3.27 4.10
N VAL A 104 -28.56 2.65 5.27
CA VAL A 104 -28.87 3.25 6.59
C VAL A 104 -27.92 4.39 6.98
N TYR A 105 -26.74 4.50 6.38
CA TYR A 105 -25.79 5.56 6.70
C TYR A 105 -26.19 6.91 6.11
N PRO A 106 -25.89 8.04 6.80
CA PRO A 106 -26.28 9.38 6.35
C PRO A 106 -25.78 9.71 4.93
N ASN A 107 -26.58 10.45 4.16
CA ASN A 107 -26.23 10.83 2.79
C ASN A 107 -25.08 11.82 2.68
N THR A 108 -24.68 12.46 3.78
CA THR A 108 -23.62 13.48 3.86
C THR A 108 -22.24 12.91 4.18
N VAL A 109 -22.16 11.69 4.70
CA VAL A 109 -20.91 11.05 5.15
C VAL A 109 -20.10 10.58 3.95
N LYS A 110 -18.81 10.90 3.92
CA LYS A 110 -17.88 10.51 2.84
C LYS A 110 -17.16 9.20 3.11
N TYR A 111 -17.01 8.82 4.36
CA TYR A 111 -16.34 7.60 4.80
C TYR A 111 -17.24 6.86 5.77
N VAL A 112 -17.37 5.56 5.59
CA VAL A 112 -18.18 4.65 6.42
C VAL A 112 -17.39 3.38 6.67
N ASP A 113 -17.31 2.99 7.92
CA ASP A 113 -16.81 1.72 8.41
C ASP A 113 -17.83 1.05 9.33
N GLU A 114 -17.47 -0.07 9.94
CA GLU A 114 -18.34 -0.83 10.83
C GLU A 114 -18.77 -0.05 12.09
N ASP A 115 -17.94 0.91 12.54
CA ASP A 115 -18.19 1.72 13.73
C ASP A 115 -18.93 3.03 13.43
N SER A 116 -19.20 3.30 12.15
CA SER A 116 -19.84 4.54 11.72
C SER A 116 -21.31 4.59 12.14
N PRO A 117 -21.79 5.75 12.67
CA PRO A 117 -23.17 5.90 13.08
C PRO A 117 -24.14 5.88 11.89
N ILE A 118 -25.31 5.30 12.09
CA ILE A 118 -26.40 5.30 11.11
C ILE A 118 -27.20 6.62 11.17
N GLU A 119 -28.04 6.83 10.17
CA GLU A 119 -29.01 7.93 10.16
C GLU A 119 -30.01 7.77 11.30
N THR A 120 -30.22 8.84 12.07
CA THR A 120 -31.15 8.85 13.20
C THR A 120 -32.60 9.21 12.76
N ASN A 121 -32.74 9.95 11.64
CA ASN A 121 -34.02 10.39 11.13
C ASN A 121 -34.43 9.53 9.90
N PRO A 122 -35.40 8.60 10.02
CA PRO A 122 -35.89 7.82 8.88
C PRO A 122 -36.36 8.67 7.70
N ASP A 123 -36.97 9.86 7.96
CA ASP A 123 -37.47 10.77 6.93
C ASP A 123 -36.38 11.43 6.08
N ALA A 124 -35.13 11.39 6.55
CA ALA A 124 -33.96 11.80 5.75
C ALA A 124 -33.67 10.83 4.60
N LYS A 125 -34.30 9.66 4.61
CA LYS A 125 -34.19 8.61 3.61
C LYS A 125 -35.46 8.46 2.80
N GLY A 126 -35.40 7.75 1.68
CA GLY A 126 -36.55 7.44 0.85
C GLY A 126 -36.75 5.95 0.67
N GLY A 127 -38.05 5.55 0.52
CA GLY A 127 -38.39 4.17 0.21
C GLY A 127 -37.82 3.14 1.17
N TYR A 128 -37.20 2.11 0.64
CA TYR A 128 -36.60 1.00 1.37
C TYR A 128 -35.62 1.42 2.48
N ALA A 129 -34.81 2.43 2.22
CA ALA A 129 -33.80 2.89 3.20
C ALA A 129 -34.44 3.51 4.45
N CYS A 130 -35.58 4.18 4.32
CA CYS A 130 -36.35 4.72 5.44
C CYS A 130 -36.78 3.60 6.40
N TYR A 131 -37.29 2.49 5.87
CA TYR A 131 -37.71 1.33 6.69
C TYR A 131 -36.54 0.70 7.42
N LYS A 132 -35.39 0.53 6.73
CA LYS A 132 -34.18 -0.06 7.36
C LYS A 132 -33.64 0.82 8.49
N VAL A 133 -33.60 2.14 8.29
CA VAL A 133 -33.20 3.08 9.34
C VAL A 133 -34.13 3.02 10.56
N ALA A 134 -35.46 2.99 10.32
CA ALA A 134 -36.43 2.90 11.40
C ALA A 134 -36.28 1.61 12.21
N VAL A 135 -36.10 0.48 11.52
CA VAL A 135 -35.90 -0.84 12.13
C VAL A 135 -34.62 -0.90 12.96
N ASP A 136 -33.48 -0.48 12.38
CA ASP A 136 -32.20 -0.50 13.08
C ASP A 136 -32.24 0.44 14.31
N ASN A 137 -32.78 1.66 14.19
CA ASN A 137 -32.93 2.60 15.32
C ASN A 137 -33.86 2.05 16.42
N TYR A 138 -34.96 1.37 16.04
CA TYR A 138 -35.85 0.76 17.03
C TYR A 138 -35.13 -0.35 17.81
N LEU A 139 -34.47 -1.28 17.11
CA LEU A 139 -33.70 -2.35 17.75
C LEU A 139 -32.56 -1.84 18.67
N GLU A 140 -31.96 -0.69 18.35
CA GLU A 140 -30.97 -0.04 19.22
C GLU A 140 -31.59 0.62 20.46
N SER A 141 -32.88 0.93 20.45
CA SER A 141 -33.58 1.66 21.52
C SER A 141 -34.26 0.79 22.55
N ILE A 142 -34.35 -0.52 22.30
CA ILE A 142 -35.05 -1.47 23.20
C ILE A 142 -34.04 -2.30 24.00
N ASP A 143 -34.40 -2.66 25.23
CA ASP A 143 -33.69 -3.67 26.01
C ASP A 143 -33.95 -5.07 25.43
N HIS A 144 -32.92 -5.92 25.40
CA HIS A 144 -33.02 -7.28 24.89
C HIS A 144 -32.05 -8.24 25.64
N LEU A 145 -32.44 -9.50 25.74
CA LEU A 145 -31.65 -10.56 26.42
C LEU A 145 -30.79 -11.37 25.42
N TYR A 146 -30.73 -10.99 24.17
CA TYR A 146 -30.02 -11.67 23.09
C TYR A 146 -29.08 -10.74 22.35
N ASP A 147 -28.04 -11.29 21.73
CA ASP A 147 -27.12 -10.49 20.90
C ASP A 147 -27.81 -10.04 19.61
N ILE A 148 -27.67 -8.78 19.24
CA ILE A 148 -28.08 -8.27 17.92
C ILE A 148 -26.85 -8.03 17.06
N VAL A 149 -26.85 -8.69 15.89
CA VAL A 149 -25.82 -8.53 14.85
C VAL A 149 -26.43 -7.93 13.60
N TYR A 150 -25.96 -6.77 13.19
CA TYR A 150 -26.40 -6.11 11.97
C TYR A 150 -25.53 -6.50 10.80
N VAL A 151 -26.11 -7.08 9.77
CA VAL A 151 -25.44 -7.37 8.51
C VAL A 151 -25.91 -6.34 7.48
N ARG A 152 -24.98 -5.52 6.98
CA ARG A 152 -25.25 -4.40 6.07
C ARG A 152 -24.61 -4.64 4.71
N PRO A 153 -25.25 -5.41 3.83
CA PRO A 153 -24.72 -5.65 2.49
C PRO A 153 -24.87 -4.42 1.59
N GLY A 154 -23.99 -4.34 0.58
CA GLY A 154 -24.14 -3.47 -0.57
C GLY A 154 -25.23 -3.93 -1.51
N TYR A 155 -25.09 -3.62 -2.81
CA TYR A 155 -25.98 -4.16 -3.85
C TYR A 155 -25.65 -5.64 -4.07
N ILE A 156 -26.61 -6.52 -3.74
CA ILE A 156 -26.41 -7.97 -3.83
C ILE A 156 -26.63 -8.42 -5.28
N VAL A 157 -25.65 -9.12 -5.83
CA VAL A 157 -25.65 -9.67 -7.18
C VAL A 157 -25.49 -11.18 -7.16
N SER A 158 -25.90 -11.85 -8.24
CA SER A 158 -25.59 -13.25 -8.50
C SER A 158 -25.47 -13.48 -10.01
N ASN A 159 -24.93 -14.63 -10.42
CA ASN A 159 -24.86 -15.01 -11.83
C ASN A 159 -26.26 -15.06 -12.49
N GLU A 160 -27.28 -15.45 -11.73
CA GLU A 160 -28.67 -15.56 -12.21
C GLU A 160 -29.35 -14.19 -12.27
N LYS A 161 -28.97 -13.26 -11.39
CA LYS A 161 -29.58 -11.93 -11.27
C LYS A 161 -28.50 -10.86 -11.27
N PRO A 162 -28.15 -10.31 -12.43
CA PRO A 162 -27.19 -9.23 -12.54
C PRO A 162 -27.67 -7.97 -11.79
N VAL A 163 -26.80 -6.98 -11.69
CA VAL A 163 -27.07 -5.72 -10.97
C VAL A 163 -28.43 -5.16 -11.36
N SER A 164 -29.33 -5.01 -10.38
CA SER A 164 -30.58 -4.30 -10.59
C SER A 164 -30.28 -2.82 -10.89
N LEU A 165 -30.67 -2.35 -12.05
CA LEU A 165 -30.51 -0.94 -12.45
C LEU A 165 -31.53 -0.01 -11.75
N VAL A 166 -32.44 -0.55 -10.94
CA VAL A 166 -33.39 0.25 -10.15
C VAL A 166 -32.63 1.17 -9.18
N GLY A 167 -32.93 2.46 -9.27
CA GLY A 167 -32.20 3.48 -8.48
C GLY A 167 -30.83 3.88 -9.05
N ILE A 168 -30.36 3.23 -10.11
CA ILE A 168 -29.09 3.53 -10.79
C ILE A 168 -29.34 4.15 -12.17
N LEU A 169 -30.25 3.56 -12.95
CA LEU A 169 -30.65 4.01 -14.28
C LEU A 169 -32.17 4.12 -14.34
N LYS A 170 -32.68 5.23 -14.87
CA LYS A 170 -34.07 5.37 -15.24
C LYS A 170 -34.17 5.18 -16.74
N PRO A 171 -34.70 4.04 -17.23
CA PRO A 171 -34.87 3.81 -18.67
C PRO A 171 -36.05 4.59 -19.23
N PHE A 172 -35.89 5.10 -20.44
CA PHE A 172 -36.94 5.65 -21.29
C PHE A 172 -37.03 4.78 -22.55
N GLY A 173 -37.68 3.64 -22.42
CA GLY A 173 -37.65 2.57 -23.42
C GLY A 173 -36.32 1.85 -23.46
N SER A 174 -36.06 1.12 -24.56
CA SER A 174 -34.84 0.33 -24.74
C SER A 174 -33.64 1.13 -25.27
N LYS A 175 -33.88 2.32 -25.82
CA LYS A 175 -32.86 3.11 -26.53
C LYS A 175 -32.22 4.25 -25.72
N LEU A 176 -32.90 4.70 -24.65
CA LEU A 176 -32.46 5.85 -23.87
C LEU A 176 -32.57 5.57 -22.38
N GLY A 177 -31.54 5.93 -21.61
CA GLY A 177 -31.53 5.83 -20.16
C GLY A 177 -30.88 7.02 -19.49
N LEU A 178 -31.42 7.44 -18.34
CA LEU A 178 -30.87 8.50 -17.51
C LEU A 178 -30.12 7.86 -16.35
N LEU A 179 -28.79 8.03 -16.30
CA LEU A 179 -27.97 7.60 -15.17
C LEU A 179 -28.24 8.50 -13.97
N LEU A 180 -28.62 7.89 -12.87
CA LEU A 180 -28.89 8.58 -11.61
C LEU A 180 -27.60 8.72 -10.80
N GLY A 181 -27.12 9.96 -10.64
CA GLY A 181 -25.93 10.28 -9.85
C GLY A 181 -24.63 10.39 -10.62
N ASN A 182 -23.49 10.21 -9.91
CA ASN A 182 -22.17 10.38 -10.50
C ASN A 182 -21.75 9.12 -11.27
N LYS A 183 -21.42 9.28 -12.55
CA LYS A 183 -21.02 8.18 -13.45
C LYS A 183 -19.72 7.48 -13.04
N ASN A 184 -18.82 8.19 -12.34
CA ASN A 184 -17.50 7.68 -11.96
C ASN A 184 -17.47 7.06 -10.57
N THR A 185 -18.56 7.11 -9.80
CA THR A 185 -18.65 6.49 -8.47
C THR A 185 -18.62 4.97 -8.62
N SER A 186 -17.86 4.29 -7.74
CA SER A 186 -17.93 2.84 -7.58
C SER A 186 -19.25 2.46 -6.92
N LEU A 187 -19.87 1.35 -7.35
CA LEU A 187 -21.01 0.76 -6.66
C LEU A 187 -20.51 -0.27 -5.65
N PRO A 188 -20.92 -0.16 -4.40
CA PRO A 188 -20.64 -1.18 -3.39
C PRO A 188 -21.45 -2.43 -3.68
N LEU A 189 -20.86 -3.40 -4.37
CA LEU A 189 -21.50 -4.68 -4.72
C LEU A 189 -21.11 -5.75 -3.70
N VAL A 190 -21.88 -6.83 -3.65
CA VAL A 190 -21.49 -8.08 -2.99
C VAL A 190 -22.18 -9.26 -3.69
N ASP A 191 -21.44 -10.35 -3.89
CA ASP A 191 -22.01 -11.58 -4.43
C ASP A 191 -22.88 -12.28 -3.39
N LYS A 192 -24.01 -12.87 -3.83
CA LYS A 192 -24.93 -13.60 -2.98
C LYS A 192 -24.26 -14.76 -2.25
N GLU A 193 -23.35 -15.46 -2.92
CA GLU A 193 -22.62 -16.58 -2.31
C GLU A 193 -21.74 -16.11 -1.15
N LYS A 194 -21.06 -14.97 -1.31
CA LYS A 194 -20.27 -14.35 -0.23
C LYS A 194 -21.15 -13.87 0.94
N VAL A 195 -22.38 -13.40 0.66
CA VAL A 195 -23.35 -13.09 1.74
C VAL A 195 -23.71 -14.35 2.52
N HIS A 196 -24.00 -15.46 1.85
CA HIS A 196 -24.29 -16.74 2.51
C HIS A 196 -23.10 -17.24 3.33
N GLU A 197 -21.89 -17.21 2.75
CA GLU A 197 -20.67 -17.62 3.44
C GLU A 197 -20.45 -16.77 4.70
N SER A 198 -20.63 -15.45 4.60
CA SER A 198 -20.53 -14.52 5.72
C SER A 198 -21.55 -14.86 6.82
N LEU A 199 -22.79 -15.10 6.46
CA LEU A 199 -23.83 -15.44 7.44
C LEU A 199 -23.53 -16.76 8.16
N ILE A 200 -23.05 -17.79 7.45
CA ILE A 200 -22.64 -19.05 8.05
C ILE A 200 -21.52 -18.82 9.05
N ARG A 201 -20.48 -18.05 8.69
CA ARG A 201 -19.37 -17.73 9.60
C ARG A 201 -19.84 -16.92 10.82
N ILE A 202 -20.76 -15.95 10.64
CA ILE A 202 -21.34 -15.17 11.76
C ILE A 202 -22.10 -16.08 12.73
N VAL A 203 -22.76 -17.12 12.21
CA VAL A 203 -23.43 -18.14 13.05
C VAL A 203 -22.41 -18.93 13.86
N GLU A 204 -21.25 -19.28 13.28
CA GLU A 204 -20.19 -20.09 13.88
C GLU A 204 -19.34 -19.30 14.91
N ILE A 205 -19.25 -17.98 14.79
CA ILE A 205 -18.45 -17.15 15.71
C ILE A 205 -19.11 -17.03 17.08
N GLU A 206 -18.40 -17.39 18.13
CA GLU A 206 -18.90 -17.33 19.51
C GLU A 206 -19.22 -15.88 19.94
N LYS A 207 -18.31 -14.94 19.69
CA LYS A 207 -18.45 -13.52 19.99
C LYS A 207 -18.34 -12.67 18.71
N PRO A 208 -19.46 -12.52 17.96
CA PRO A 208 -19.44 -11.74 16.74
C PRO A 208 -19.34 -10.23 17.02
N ARG A 209 -18.89 -9.50 16.04
CA ARG A 209 -19.01 -8.04 16.03
C ARG A 209 -20.49 -7.64 15.92
N LYS A 210 -20.80 -6.44 16.43
CA LYS A 210 -22.16 -5.90 16.33
C LYS A 210 -22.58 -5.59 14.88
N VAL A 211 -21.64 -5.15 14.03
CA VAL A 211 -21.91 -4.75 12.65
C VAL A 211 -20.93 -5.43 11.69
N TYR A 212 -21.46 -5.92 10.57
CA TYR A 212 -20.72 -6.45 9.44
C TYR A 212 -21.12 -5.72 8.15
N LEU A 213 -20.12 -5.15 7.44
CA LEU A 213 -20.29 -4.54 6.13
C LEU A 213 -19.90 -5.55 5.05
N LEU A 214 -20.86 -6.03 4.27
CA LEU A 214 -20.60 -7.00 3.22
C LEU A 214 -20.46 -6.30 1.87
N LEU A 215 -19.22 -6.08 1.43
CA LEU A 215 -18.91 -5.26 0.26
C LEU A 215 -17.72 -5.83 -0.50
N GLU A 216 -17.85 -5.99 -1.82
CA GLU A 216 -16.72 -6.18 -2.71
C GLU A 216 -16.16 -4.80 -3.06
N ASN A 217 -14.89 -4.57 -2.71
CA ASN A 217 -14.17 -3.34 -3.07
C ASN A 217 -13.70 -3.38 -4.54
N LYS A 218 -14.63 -3.65 -5.47
CA LYS A 218 -14.30 -3.65 -6.91
C LYS A 218 -14.33 -2.22 -7.45
N ASN A 219 -13.25 -1.82 -8.13
CA ASN A 219 -13.09 -0.52 -8.78
C ASN A 219 -13.97 -0.34 -10.05
N GLY A 220 -15.15 -0.95 -10.10
CA GLY A 220 -16.08 -0.80 -11.21
C GLY A 220 -16.80 0.56 -11.16
N LYS A 221 -16.63 1.40 -12.18
CA LYS A 221 -17.41 2.64 -12.30
C LYS A 221 -18.87 2.32 -12.58
N LYS A 222 -19.78 3.09 -11.96
CA LYS A 222 -21.23 2.96 -12.17
C LYS A 222 -21.61 2.95 -13.66
N ILE A 223 -20.97 3.79 -14.48
CA ILE A 223 -21.24 3.85 -15.93
C ILE A 223 -20.87 2.56 -16.65
N ASP A 224 -19.78 1.88 -16.25
CA ASP A 224 -19.34 0.66 -16.91
C ASP A 224 -20.29 -0.50 -16.63
N LEU A 225 -20.77 -0.61 -15.38
CA LEU A 225 -21.80 -1.58 -14.98
C LEU A 225 -23.12 -1.35 -15.73
N VAL A 226 -23.53 -0.08 -15.86
CA VAL A 226 -24.77 0.26 -16.62
C VAL A 226 -24.61 -0.11 -18.09
N LYS A 227 -23.47 0.17 -18.73
CA LYS A 227 -23.23 -0.18 -20.14
C LYS A 227 -23.17 -1.68 -20.41
N GLN A 228 -22.77 -2.49 -19.42
CA GLN A 228 -22.83 -3.96 -19.54
C GLN A 228 -24.27 -4.47 -19.65
N THR A 229 -25.20 -3.85 -18.92
CA THR A 229 -26.59 -4.31 -18.82
C THR A 229 -27.55 -3.56 -19.76
N PHE A 230 -27.30 -2.26 -20.00
CA PHE A 230 -28.14 -1.40 -20.83
C PHE A 230 -27.42 -0.99 -22.12
N LYS A 231 -27.96 -1.41 -23.27
CA LYS A 231 -27.33 -1.17 -24.61
C LYS A 231 -27.74 0.14 -25.27
N GLY A 232 -28.65 0.92 -24.68
CA GLY A 232 -29.08 2.22 -25.21
C GLY A 232 -28.14 3.37 -24.85
N LEU A 233 -28.45 4.56 -25.36
CA LEU A 233 -27.74 5.79 -25.02
C LEU A 233 -27.94 6.14 -23.53
N VAL A 234 -26.85 6.38 -22.80
CA VAL A 234 -26.92 6.75 -21.38
C VAL A 234 -26.57 8.23 -21.21
N ILE A 235 -27.56 9.01 -20.77
CA ILE A 235 -27.40 10.43 -20.40
C ILE A 235 -27.00 10.52 -18.92
N CYS A 236 -25.98 11.34 -18.64
CA CYS A 236 -25.50 11.63 -17.28
C CYS A 236 -25.79 13.09 -16.92
N LEU A 237 -26.49 13.34 -15.82
CA LEU A 237 -26.73 14.70 -15.36
C LEU A 237 -25.51 15.25 -14.61
N PRO A 238 -25.07 16.51 -14.91
CA PRO A 238 -23.96 17.14 -14.19
C PRO A 238 -24.33 17.38 -12.71
N LYS A 239 -23.50 16.87 -11.79
CA LYS A 239 -23.71 16.96 -10.32
C LYS A 239 -24.07 18.36 -9.84
N ARG A 240 -23.27 19.37 -10.27
CA ARG A 240 -23.46 20.78 -9.81
C ARG A 240 -24.81 21.32 -10.22
N ILE A 241 -25.22 21.12 -11.47
CA ILE A 241 -26.50 21.62 -12.00
C ILE A 241 -27.65 20.93 -11.30
N THR A 242 -27.61 19.61 -11.19
CA THR A 242 -28.72 18.81 -10.61
C THR A 242 -28.93 19.17 -9.13
N ILE A 243 -27.86 19.29 -8.33
CA ILE A 243 -27.97 19.68 -6.93
C ILE A 243 -28.46 21.13 -6.78
N PHE A 244 -27.97 22.04 -7.61
CA PHE A 244 -28.43 23.44 -7.61
C PHE A 244 -29.91 23.54 -7.93
N THR A 245 -30.40 22.86 -8.97
CA THR A 245 -31.81 22.81 -9.32
C THR A 245 -32.67 22.21 -8.20
N ALA A 246 -32.21 21.11 -7.58
CA ALA A 246 -32.93 20.51 -6.47
C ALA A 246 -33.04 21.45 -5.24
N ARG A 247 -32.00 22.23 -4.95
CA ARG A 247 -32.02 23.24 -3.88
C ARG A 247 -32.99 24.39 -4.17
N ILE A 248 -33.06 24.85 -5.43
CA ILE A 248 -34.04 25.87 -5.85
C ILE A 248 -35.47 25.29 -5.67
N LEU A 249 -35.75 24.09 -6.20
CA LEU A 249 -37.06 23.45 -6.08
C LEU A 249 -37.46 23.24 -4.61
N PHE A 250 -36.51 22.97 -3.74
CA PHE A 250 -36.75 22.91 -2.30
C PHE A 250 -37.06 24.29 -1.70
N ALA A 251 -36.27 25.33 -2.05
CA ALA A 251 -36.48 26.68 -1.55
C ALA A 251 -37.84 27.27 -1.94
N ILE A 252 -38.33 26.96 -3.14
CA ILE A 252 -39.67 27.35 -3.61
C ILE A 252 -40.76 26.36 -3.21
N LYS A 253 -40.47 25.43 -2.27
CA LYS A 253 -41.38 24.45 -1.66
C LYS A 253 -42.01 23.42 -2.63
N ILE A 254 -41.52 23.28 -3.86
CA ILE A 254 -41.94 22.23 -4.80
C ILE A 254 -41.38 20.87 -4.33
N PHE A 255 -40.13 20.84 -3.88
CA PHE A 255 -39.54 19.66 -3.26
C PHE A 255 -39.76 19.67 -1.76
N LYS A 256 -40.19 18.51 -1.19
CA LYS A 256 -40.10 18.25 0.24
C LYS A 256 -38.67 17.92 0.62
N PHE A 257 -38.32 18.03 1.90
CA PHE A 257 -36.99 17.70 2.42
C PHE A 257 -36.49 16.33 1.94
N ARG A 258 -37.32 15.29 1.99
CA ARG A 258 -37.02 13.94 1.50
C ARG A 258 -36.54 13.91 0.02
N HIS A 259 -37.16 14.71 -0.85
CA HIS A 259 -36.80 14.74 -2.28
C HIS A 259 -35.40 15.37 -2.47
N LEU A 260 -35.08 16.43 -1.73
CA LEU A 260 -33.74 17.01 -1.73
C LEU A 260 -32.71 16.00 -1.24
N GLN A 261 -33.01 15.31 -0.14
CA GLN A 261 -32.11 14.28 0.42
C GLN A 261 -31.89 13.10 -0.55
N GLN A 262 -32.94 12.68 -1.26
CA GLN A 262 -32.81 11.66 -2.32
C GLN A 262 -31.86 12.11 -3.43
N VAL A 263 -32.00 13.35 -3.93
CA VAL A 263 -31.08 13.89 -4.95
C VAL A 263 -29.64 13.96 -4.43
N LEU A 264 -29.44 14.42 -3.19
CA LEU A 264 -28.10 14.44 -2.58
C LEU A 264 -27.52 13.03 -2.46
N GLY A 265 -28.35 12.06 -2.07
CA GLY A 265 -27.97 10.64 -1.98
C GLY A 265 -27.52 10.02 -3.31
N LEU A 266 -28.15 10.41 -4.44
CA LEU A 266 -27.76 9.93 -5.77
C LEU A 266 -26.35 10.34 -6.18
N PHE A 267 -25.88 11.50 -5.69
CA PHE A 267 -24.54 12.04 -5.96
C PHE A 267 -23.55 11.82 -4.81
N LYS A 268 -23.91 10.93 -3.86
CA LYS A 268 -23.05 10.56 -2.76
C LYS A 268 -21.84 9.78 -3.28
N ASP A 269 -20.67 10.28 -2.98
CA ASP A 269 -19.39 9.60 -3.17
C ASP A 269 -18.93 9.12 -1.79
N THR A 270 -19.55 8.07 -1.24
CA THR A 270 -19.17 7.48 0.03
C THR A 270 -18.22 6.33 -0.25
N TYR A 271 -17.11 6.36 0.45
CA TYR A 271 -16.20 5.24 0.55
C TYR A 271 -16.62 4.36 1.73
N PHE A 272 -16.77 3.07 1.49
CA PHE A 272 -17.07 2.07 2.51
C PHE A 272 -15.84 1.22 2.78
N ASP A 273 -15.47 1.09 4.04
CA ASP A 273 -14.36 0.24 4.50
C ASP A 273 -14.91 -0.97 5.26
N SER A 274 -14.79 -2.16 4.64
CA SER A 274 -15.21 -3.45 5.23
C SER A 274 -14.03 -4.25 5.80
N SER A 275 -12.88 -3.61 6.04
CA SER A 275 -11.65 -4.30 6.44
C SER A 275 -11.79 -5.09 7.73
N GLU A 276 -12.49 -4.53 8.71
CA GLU A 276 -12.77 -5.20 9.98
C GLU A 276 -13.71 -6.38 9.83
N THR A 277 -14.69 -6.29 8.92
CA THR A 277 -15.58 -7.39 8.57
C THR A 277 -14.79 -8.54 7.94
N GLU A 278 -13.97 -8.24 6.93
CA GLU A 278 -13.17 -9.25 6.23
C GLU A 278 -12.18 -9.93 7.18
N TYR A 279 -11.53 -9.15 8.05
CA TYR A 279 -10.65 -9.69 9.08
C TYR A 279 -11.41 -10.56 10.10
N GLY A 280 -12.53 -10.08 10.65
CA GLY A 280 -13.32 -10.81 11.66
C GLY A 280 -13.93 -12.11 11.12
N LEU A 281 -14.26 -12.14 9.84
CA LEU A 281 -14.77 -13.35 9.18
C LEU A 281 -13.65 -14.24 8.59
N GLN A 282 -12.40 -13.78 8.56
CA GLN A 282 -11.31 -14.42 7.81
C GLN A 282 -11.74 -14.75 6.37
N LEU A 283 -12.43 -13.80 5.75
CA LEU A 283 -13.07 -13.95 4.45
C LEU A 283 -12.78 -12.69 3.62
N SER A 284 -12.06 -12.84 2.53
CA SER A 284 -11.96 -11.78 1.53
C SER A 284 -13.15 -11.83 0.60
N PHE A 285 -13.79 -10.68 0.36
CA PHE A 285 -14.80 -10.55 -0.70
C PHE A 285 -14.16 -10.54 -2.09
N ASP A 286 -12.85 -10.34 -2.17
CA ASP A 286 -12.02 -10.52 -3.34
C ASP A 286 -10.97 -11.61 -3.05
N ASP A 287 -11.17 -12.81 -3.57
CA ASP A 287 -10.29 -13.97 -3.34
C ASP A 287 -8.85 -13.75 -3.85
N GLU A 288 -8.66 -12.77 -4.72
CA GLU A 288 -7.35 -12.35 -5.26
C GLU A 288 -6.84 -11.05 -4.64
N SER A 289 -7.41 -10.61 -3.49
CA SER A 289 -7.04 -9.34 -2.87
C SER A 289 -5.56 -9.29 -2.48
N ILE A 290 -4.88 -8.21 -2.89
CA ILE A 290 -3.44 -8.03 -2.69
C ILE A 290 -3.21 -6.72 -1.94
N ALA A 291 -2.51 -6.79 -0.80
CA ALA A 291 -2.02 -5.61 -0.11
C ALA A 291 -0.60 -5.28 -0.54
N VAL A 292 -0.33 -4.02 -0.88
CA VAL A 292 1.02 -3.48 -1.04
C VAL A 292 1.24 -2.45 0.07
N ILE A 293 2.17 -2.74 0.97
CA ILE A 293 2.44 -1.93 2.17
C ILE A 293 3.63 -1.02 1.90
N GLY A 294 3.36 0.28 1.72
CA GLY A 294 4.35 1.29 1.37
C GLY A 294 4.45 1.55 -0.14
N SER A 295 4.46 2.83 -0.53
CA SER A 295 4.48 3.31 -1.92
C SER A 295 5.89 3.72 -2.41
N GLY A 296 6.94 3.33 -1.71
CA GLY A 296 8.33 3.61 -2.07
C GLY A 296 8.75 2.95 -3.38
N ALA A 297 10.07 2.77 -3.59
CA ALA A 297 10.62 2.19 -4.81
C ALA A 297 9.96 0.85 -5.17
N TYR A 298 9.97 -0.08 -4.22
CA TYR A 298 9.51 -1.45 -4.48
C TYR A 298 7.99 -1.55 -4.54
N GLY A 299 7.25 -0.86 -3.67
CA GLY A 299 5.78 -0.89 -3.70
C GLY A 299 5.22 -0.32 -5.00
N SER A 300 5.78 0.80 -5.47
CA SER A 300 5.39 1.37 -6.76
C SER A 300 5.72 0.47 -7.94
N TYR A 301 6.86 -0.22 -7.88
CA TYR A 301 7.27 -1.17 -8.91
C TYR A 301 6.38 -2.42 -8.93
N VAL A 302 6.08 -2.99 -7.74
CA VAL A 302 5.14 -4.11 -7.56
C VAL A 302 3.78 -3.78 -8.15
N ILE A 303 3.21 -2.60 -7.81
CA ILE A 303 1.91 -2.16 -8.35
C ILE A 303 1.95 -2.06 -9.88
N ASN A 304 3.05 -1.53 -10.43
CA ASN A 304 3.20 -1.45 -11.88
C ASN A 304 3.23 -2.85 -12.53
N LYS A 305 3.99 -3.78 -11.96
CA LYS A 305 4.08 -5.16 -12.47
C LYS A 305 2.74 -5.90 -12.35
N LEU A 306 2.02 -5.76 -11.23
CA LEU A 306 0.68 -6.31 -11.05
C LEU A 306 -0.33 -5.70 -12.04
N HIS A 307 -0.20 -4.41 -12.35
CA HIS A 307 -1.01 -3.77 -13.38
C HIS A 307 -0.79 -4.39 -14.77
N GLU A 308 0.45 -4.67 -15.13
CA GLU A 308 0.80 -5.34 -16.39
C GLU A 308 0.21 -6.75 -16.50
N LYS A 309 0.03 -7.43 -15.34
CA LYS A 309 -0.70 -8.70 -15.23
C LYS A 309 -2.23 -8.56 -15.18
N GLY A 310 -2.78 -7.35 -15.31
CA GLY A 310 -4.24 -7.12 -15.25
C GLY A 310 -4.85 -7.17 -13.85
N LEU A 311 -4.04 -7.21 -12.78
CA LEU A 311 -4.48 -7.41 -11.40
C LEU A 311 -4.79 -6.10 -10.64
N SER A 312 -4.75 -4.93 -11.27
CA SER A 312 -4.96 -3.62 -10.61
C SER A 312 -6.22 -3.53 -9.76
N LYS A 313 -7.30 -4.17 -10.17
CA LYS A 313 -8.59 -4.16 -9.45
C LYS A 313 -8.53 -4.88 -8.10
N HIS A 314 -7.54 -5.75 -7.89
CA HIS A 314 -7.33 -6.53 -6.67
C HIS A 314 -6.32 -5.90 -5.73
N VAL A 315 -5.63 -4.83 -6.15
CA VAL A 315 -4.51 -4.25 -5.42
C VAL A 315 -4.98 -3.10 -4.53
N THR A 316 -4.66 -3.19 -3.24
CA THR A 316 -4.78 -2.11 -2.26
C THR A 316 -3.39 -1.62 -1.86
N LEU A 317 -3.12 -0.33 -2.06
CA LEU A 317 -1.94 0.35 -1.56
C LEU A 317 -2.21 0.91 -0.17
N LEU A 318 -1.46 0.44 0.82
CA LEU A 318 -1.48 0.94 2.20
C LEU A 318 -0.29 1.87 2.40
N GLU A 319 -0.54 3.15 2.74
CA GLU A 319 0.52 4.16 2.92
C GLU A 319 0.24 4.99 4.17
N ILE A 320 1.26 5.22 4.99
CA ILE A 320 1.15 6.05 6.18
C ILE A 320 1.01 7.53 5.83
N GLY A 321 1.73 7.98 4.79
CA GLY A 321 1.81 9.38 4.36
C GLY A 321 0.75 9.76 3.32
N ASP A 322 0.85 11.02 2.90
CA ASP A 322 0.04 11.62 1.84
C ASP A 322 0.94 12.14 0.69
N THR A 323 0.48 13.13 -0.07
CA THR A 323 1.28 13.76 -1.13
C THR A 323 2.39 14.68 -0.61
N THR A 324 2.33 15.07 0.66
CA THR A 324 3.30 15.97 1.31
C THR A 324 4.48 15.17 1.84
N ILE A 325 5.69 15.63 1.55
CA ILE A 325 6.91 14.98 2.07
C ILE A 325 7.03 15.30 3.56
N LYS A 326 7.03 14.26 4.39
CA LYS A 326 7.20 14.35 5.84
C LYS A 326 8.40 13.50 6.25
N ASP A 327 9.19 13.98 7.20
CA ASP A 327 10.20 13.23 7.92
C ASP A 327 9.60 12.51 9.15
N GLU A 328 10.42 11.84 9.92
CA GLU A 328 9.99 11.13 11.12
C GLU A 328 9.27 12.02 12.14
N GLU A 329 9.80 13.21 12.39
CA GLU A 329 9.25 14.15 13.38
C GLU A 329 7.88 14.68 12.94
N ALA A 330 7.77 15.09 11.67
CA ALA A 330 6.55 15.61 11.10
C ALA A 330 5.42 14.57 11.05
N ILE A 331 5.74 13.28 10.83
CA ILE A 331 4.74 12.21 10.84
C ILE A 331 4.48 11.63 12.24
N GLY A 332 5.29 12.00 13.24
CA GLY A 332 5.15 11.53 14.61
C GLY A 332 5.73 10.16 14.91
N ILE A 333 6.64 9.68 14.06
CA ILE A 333 7.45 8.49 14.29
C ILE A 333 8.72 8.92 15.04
N GLY A 334 9.16 8.15 16.01
CA GLY A 334 10.43 8.36 16.68
C GLY A 334 11.33 7.15 16.51
N THR A 335 12.61 7.37 16.21
CA THR A 335 13.64 6.33 16.22
C THR A 335 14.71 6.70 17.24
N GLU A 336 15.08 5.74 18.08
CA GLU A 336 16.19 5.87 19.04
C GLU A 336 17.47 5.37 18.37
N LEU A 337 18.45 6.25 18.25
CA LEU A 337 19.76 5.90 17.72
C LEU A 337 20.76 5.84 18.86
N THR A 338 21.50 4.73 18.93
CA THR A 338 22.60 4.49 19.88
C THR A 338 23.83 4.02 19.11
N GLY A 339 24.99 4.08 19.76
CA GLY A 339 26.29 3.75 19.12
C GLY A 339 26.82 4.88 18.27
N GLY A 340 27.19 4.59 17.04
CA GLY A 340 27.77 5.55 16.08
C GLY A 340 26.75 6.51 15.47
N ASN A 341 27.28 7.48 14.71
CA ASN A 341 26.45 8.43 13.97
C ASN A 341 25.90 7.75 12.70
N TYR A 342 24.58 7.67 12.60
CA TYR A 342 23.85 7.11 11.45
C TYR A 342 22.84 8.13 10.95
N THR A 343 23.31 9.13 10.22
CA THR A 343 22.52 10.30 9.79
C THR A 343 21.45 9.95 8.77
N GLY A 344 21.71 8.98 7.90
CA GLY A 344 20.80 8.52 6.86
C GLY A 344 19.49 7.97 7.41
N LEU A 345 19.48 7.45 8.63
CA LEU A 345 18.29 6.99 9.31
C LEU A 345 17.21 8.09 9.39
N LYS A 346 17.61 9.33 9.64
CA LYS A 346 16.70 10.49 9.69
C LYS A 346 16.62 11.21 8.33
N ALA A 347 17.74 11.40 7.66
CA ALA A 347 17.84 12.16 6.42
C ALA A 347 17.39 11.39 5.16
N GLY A 348 17.40 10.05 5.19
CA GLY A 348 17.06 9.17 4.06
C GLY A 348 15.63 8.64 4.07
N ARG A 349 14.87 8.82 5.17
CA ARG A 349 13.49 8.30 5.30
C ARG A 349 12.46 9.39 5.12
N PHE A 350 11.51 9.18 4.21
CA PHE A 350 10.42 10.11 3.95
C PHE A 350 9.09 9.36 3.89
N PHE A 351 8.08 9.89 4.57
CA PHE A 351 6.76 9.32 4.74
C PHE A 351 5.75 10.09 3.89
N CYS A 352 5.61 9.64 2.65
CA CYS A 352 4.72 10.21 1.65
C CYS A 352 4.57 9.23 0.49
N PHE A 353 3.62 9.45 -0.41
CA PHE A 353 3.59 8.71 -1.67
C PHE A 353 4.92 8.83 -2.41
N GLY A 354 5.53 7.70 -2.72
CA GLY A 354 6.87 7.59 -3.30
C GLY A 354 8.01 7.43 -2.30
N GLY A 355 7.76 7.68 -1.00
CA GLY A 355 8.76 7.48 0.06
C GLY A 355 10.10 8.14 -0.24
N ALA A 356 11.19 7.46 0.07
CA ALA A 356 12.56 7.95 -0.16
C ALA A 356 12.85 8.28 -1.64
N THR A 357 12.13 7.71 -2.62
CA THR A 357 12.34 8.01 -4.05
C THR A 357 12.02 9.46 -4.42
N ARG A 358 11.34 10.20 -3.56
CA ARG A 358 11.07 11.63 -3.73
C ARG A 358 12.33 12.50 -3.58
N LYS A 359 13.33 12.05 -2.82
CA LYS A 359 14.52 12.86 -2.49
C LYS A 359 15.88 12.15 -2.73
N TRP A 360 15.88 10.89 -3.13
CA TRP A 360 17.12 10.15 -3.41
C TRP A 360 17.83 10.61 -4.69
N GLY A 361 19.07 10.14 -4.89
CA GLY A 361 19.85 10.41 -6.11
C GLY A 361 19.28 9.75 -7.36
N GLY A 362 18.62 8.61 -7.21
CA GLY A 362 18.06 7.84 -8.32
C GLY A 362 19.10 7.03 -9.10
N GLN A 363 20.18 6.62 -8.46
CA GLN A 363 21.21 5.81 -9.11
C GLN A 363 20.82 4.34 -9.17
N LEU A 364 20.90 3.76 -10.36
CA LEU A 364 20.65 2.34 -10.65
C LEU A 364 21.94 1.71 -11.20
N LEU A 365 22.30 0.56 -10.63
CA LEU A 365 23.40 -0.30 -11.11
C LEU A 365 22.92 -1.76 -11.11
N THR A 366 23.52 -2.56 -11.98
CA THR A 366 23.36 -4.01 -11.97
C THR A 366 24.28 -4.65 -10.95
N PHE A 367 23.86 -5.76 -10.39
CA PHE A 367 24.69 -6.62 -9.56
C PHE A 367 25.26 -7.76 -10.44
N THR A 368 26.57 -7.98 -10.35
CA THR A 368 27.24 -8.98 -11.18
C THR A 368 28.13 -9.89 -10.32
N LYS A 369 28.58 -11.01 -10.89
CA LYS A 369 29.48 -11.93 -10.21
C LYS A 369 30.82 -11.32 -9.77
N ASN A 370 31.18 -10.15 -10.33
CA ASN A 370 32.42 -9.47 -9.97
C ASN A 370 32.29 -8.63 -8.71
N ASP A 371 31.07 -8.34 -8.24
CA ASP A 371 30.83 -7.48 -7.06
C ASP A 371 31.19 -8.16 -5.73
N ILE A 372 31.15 -9.48 -5.67
CA ILE A 372 31.49 -10.28 -4.47
C ILE A 372 32.22 -11.55 -4.91
N LYS A 373 33.41 -11.81 -4.36
CA LYS A 373 34.22 -13.01 -4.71
C LYS A 373 33.65 -14.29 -4.13
N HIS A 374 33.13 -14.23 -2.90
CA HIS A 374 32.60 -15.40 -2.17
C HIS A 374 31.15 -15.17 -1.79
N PRO A 375 30.17 -15.22 -2.76
CA PRO A 375 28.77 -15.01 -2.50
C PRO A 375 28.12 -16.21 -1.78
N SER A 376 27.15 -15.96 -0.93
CA SER A 376 26.24 -17.00 -0.46
C SER A 376 25.37 -17.51 -1.62
N LYS A 377 24.73 -18.66 -1.45
CA LYS A 377 23.81 -19.22 -2.47
C LYS A 377 22.66 -18.24 -2.79
N TRP A 378 22.11 -17.59 -1.79
CA TRP A 378 21.10 -16.56 -1.99
C TRP A 378 21.63 -15.39 -2.83
N MET A 379 22.86 -14.95 -2.56
CA MET A 379 23.51 -13.88 -3.34
C MET A 379 23.80 -14.30 -4.80
N GLU A 380 24.18 -15.55 -5.05
CA GLU A 380 24.30 -16.10 -6.40
C GLU A 380 22.95 -16.09 -7.14
N ASP A 381 21.86 -16.45 -6.45
CA ASP A 381 20.52 -16.44 -7.04
C ASP A 381 20.10 -15.00 -7.39
N ILE A 382 20.38 -14.02 -6.52
CA ILE A 382 20.16 -12.59 -6.79
C ILE A 382 20.94 -12.13 -8.02
N THR A 383 22.23 -12.48 -8.09
CA THR A 383 23.08 -12.13 -9.23
C THR A 383 22.55 -12.68 -10.54
N ARG A 384 22.09 -13.94 -10.52
CA ARG A 384 21.49 -14.57 -11.70
C ARG A 384 20.19 -13.89 -12.11
N LEU A 385 19.34 -13.52 -11.16
CA LEU A 385 18.11 -12.78 -11.44
C LEU A 385 18.41 -11.39 -12.03
N ASP A 386 19.41 -10.68 -11.50
CA ASP A 386 19.83 -9.39 -12.05
C ASP A 386 20.32 -9.55 -13.50
N GLU A 387 21.12 -10.56 -13.79
CA GLU A 387 21.57 -10.86 -15.15
C GLU A 387 20.43 -11.18 -16.10
N GLU A 388 19.43 -11.94 -15.65
CA GLU A 388 18.27 -12.33 -16.46
C GLU A 388 17.32 -11.16 -16.75
N TYR A 389 17.06 -10.30 -15.75
CA TYR A 389 16.04 -9.26 -15.85
C TYR A 389 16.58 -7.83 -16.03
N LYS A 390 17.93 -7.62 -16.04
CA LYS A 390 18.53 -6.27 -16.12
C LYS A 390 17.98 -5.43 -17.26
N ASP A 391 17.89 -5.98 -18.46
CA ASP A 391 17.40 -5.23 -19.63
C ASP A 391 15.92 -4.87 -19.47
N LEU A 392 15.08 -5.77 -18.98
CA LEU A 392 13.67 -5.50 -18.72
C LEU A 392 13.51 -4.39 -17.68
N VAL A 393 14.20 -4.50 -16.56
CA VAL A 393 14.14 -3.52 -15.47
C VAL A 393 14.62 -2.14 -15.92
N PHE A 394 15.82 -2.08 -16.51
CA PHE A 394 16.40 -0.79 -16.90
C PHE A 394 15.66 -0.13 -18.07
N ASN A 395 15.13 -0.89 -19.03
CA ASN A 395 14.35 -0.34 -20.14
C ASN A 395 13.05 0.34 -19.69
N ARG A 396 12.53 0.02 -18.49
CA ARG A 396 11.40 0.77 -17.90
C ARG A 396 11.78 2.19 -17.53
N PHE A 397 13.04 2.45 -17.16
CA PHE A 397 13.51 3.73 -16.67
C PHE A 397 14.31 4.53 -17.71
N VAL A 398 15.12 3.85 -18.52
CA VAL A 398 16.08 4.49 -19.44
C VAL A 398 16.07 3.79 -20.79
N PHE A 399 16.03 4.57 -21.84
CA PHE A 399 16.13 4.07 -23.22
C PHE A 399 17.60 3.80 -23.53
N LYS A 400 17.99 2.57 -23.84
CA LYS A 400 19.35 2.11 -24.16
C LYS A 400 20.31 2.31 -22.96
N ASN A 401 20.47 1.30 -22.19
CA ASN A 401 21.47 1.21 -21.11
C ASN A 401 22.81 0.70 -21.66
N SER A 402 23.88 1.03 -20.94
CA SER A 402 25.20 0.42 -21.08
C SER A 402 25.52 -0.21 -19.72
N PHE A 403 25.88 -1.48 -19.75
CA PHE A 403 26.27 -2.27 -18.56
C PHE A 403 27.76 -2.62 -18.62
N ASP A 404 28.58 -1.64 -19.05
CA ASP A 404 29.99 -1.90 -19.29
C ASP A 404 30.72 -2.12 -17.97
N GLU A 405 31.43 -3.25 -17.90
CA GLU A 405 32.41 -3.57 -16.88
C GLU A 405 33.77 -3.80 -17.56
N LYS A 406 34.84 -3.26 -16.97
CA LYS A 406 36.18 -3.44 -17.47
C LYS A 406 37.16 -3.50 -16.31
N TRP A 407 37.96 -4.55 -16.26
CA TRP A 407 39.11 -4.61 -15.33
C TRP A 407 40.20 -3.60 -15.78
N VAL A 408 40.59 -2.76 -14.86
CA VAL A 408 41.63 -1.72 -15.07
C VAL A 408 42.94 -2.07 -14.33
N THR A 409 42.86 -2.92 -13.33
CA THR A 409 43.99 -3.62 -12.70
C THR A 409 43.54 -5.04 -12.36
N ASP A 410 44.42 -5.88 -11.79
CA ASP A 410 44.06 -7.23 -11.34
C ASP A 410 43.04 -7.23 -10.19
N SER A 411 42.83 -6.10 -9.53
CA SER A 411 42.00 -5.97 -8.32
C SER A 411 40.94 -4.89 -8.41
N LEU A 412 40.94 -4.07 -9.47
CA LEU A 412 39.96 -3.01 -9.70
C LEU A 412 39.30 -3.15 -11.06
N PHE A 413 37.99 -2.99 -11.09
CA PHE A 413 37.22 -2.90 -12.33
C PHE A 413 36.31 -1.67 -12.35
N THR A 414 36.03 -1.18 -13.54
CA THR A 414 35.04 -0.10 -13.73
C THR A 414 33.65 -0.69 -13.95
N LYS A 415 32.65 0.00 -13.43
CA LYS A 415 31.25 -0.32 -13.68
C LYS A 415 30.46 0.94 -14.05
N THR A 416 29.62 0.82 -15.06
CA THR A 416 28.74 1.90 -15.51
C THR A 416 27.39 1.83 -14.77
N GLY A 417 26.93 2.96 -14.27
CA GLY A 417 25.63 3.14 -13.64
C GLY A 417 24.83 4.27 -14.27
N THR A 418 23.54 4.28 -13.99
CA THR A 418 22.62 5.31 -14.49
C THR A 418 21.97 6.06 -13.34
N TRP A 419 22.03 7.39 -13.35
CA TRP A 419 21.25 8.24 -12.47
C TRP A 419 20.00 8.69 -13.21
N LEU A 420 18.86 8.38 -12.63
CA LEU A 420 17.55 8.73 -13.20
C LEU A 420 17.33 10.26 -13.22
N GLY A 421 16.75 10.74 -14.28
CA GLY A 421 16.30 12.13 -14.36
C GLY A 421 15.21 12.44 -13.35
N TYR A 422 15.06 13.72 -13.02
CA TYR A 422 14.17 14.23 -11.97
C TYR A 422 12.75 13.64 -12.01
N PHE A 423 12.14 13.52 -13.19
CA PHE A 423 10.77 13.01 -13.35
C PHE A 423 10.63 11.50 -13.22
N ARG A 424 11.73 10.74 -13.29
CA ARG A 424 11.74 9.27 -13.20
C ARG A 424 12.16 8.76 -11.84
N ARG A 425 12.72 9.63 -11.00
CA ARG A 425 13.19 9.27 -9.65
C ARG A 425 12.06 8.97 -8.68
N ASP A 426 10.94 9.68 -8.77
CA ASP A 426 9.74 9.42 -7.98
C ASP A 426 8.98 8.25 -8.61
N PHE A 427 9.21 7.04 -8.11
CA PHE A 427 8.64 5.83 -8.69
C PHE A 427 7.12 5.80 -8.59
N CYS A 428 6.54 6.31 -7.50
CA CYS A 428 5.09 6.35 -7.34
C CYS A 428 4.42 7.20 -8.43
N LYS A 429 4.99 8.35 -8.70
CA LYS A 429 4.52 9.25 -9.76
C LYS A 429 4.85 8.72 -11.15
N PHE A 430 6.07 8.21 -11.34
CA PHE A 430 6.53 7.71 -12.64
C PHE A 430 5.69 6.52 -13.12
N PHE A 431 5.41 5.55 -12.26
CA PHE A 431 4.57 4.40 -12.56
C PHE A 431 3.07 4.67 -12.40
N ASN A 432 2.67 5.85 -11.92
CA ASN A 432 1.28 6.16 -11.60
C ASN A 432 0.66 5.11 -10.64
N ALA A 433 1.38 4.74 -9.58
CA ALA A 433 0.97 3.68 -8.68
C ALA A 433 -0.39 3.95 -8.02
N GLN A 434 -0.67 5.22 -7.64
CA GLN A 434 -1.96 5.62 -7.07
C GLN A 434 -3.14 5.45 -8.04
N GLY A 435 -2.91 5.56 -9.35
CA GLY A 435 -3.95 5.35 -10.38
C GLY A 435 -4.17 3.88 -10.75
N LYS A 436 -3.28 2.99 -10.30
CA LYS A 436 -3.26 1.55 -10.61
C LYS A 436 -3.68 0.66 -9.45
N ALA A 437 -3.90 1.23 -8.26
CA ALA A 437 -4.30 0.53 -7.05
C ALA A 437 -5.41 1.30 -6.33
N PHE A 438 -6.15 0.60 -5.49
CA PHE A 438 -6.99 1.25 -4.49
C PHE A 438 -6.09 1.79 -3.37
N VAL A 439 -6.24 3.06 -2.96
CA VAL A 439 -5.33 3.71 -2.01
C VAL A 439 -5.99 3.92 -0.66
N LYS A 440 -5.40 3.37 0.40
CA LYS A 440 -5.69 3.66 1.79
C LYS A 440 -4.50 4.38 2.41
N SER A 441 -4.63 5.67 2.71
CA SER A 441 -3.57 6.46 3.35
C SER A 441 -3.94 6.86 4.78
N GLY A 442 -2.92 7.22 5.58
CA GLY A 442 -3.11 7.60 6.97
C GLY A 442 -3.23 6.42 7.94
N TYR A 443 -2.84 5.23 7.50
CA TYR A 443 -2.75 4.03 8.34
C TYR A 443 -1.30 3.62 8.53
N ARG A 444 -0.86 3.45 9.76
CA ARG A 444 0.44 2.85 10.07
C ARG A 444 0.25 1.40 10.45
N ILE A 445 0.92 0.50 9.77
CA ILE A 445 0.91 -0.92 10.11
C ILE A 445 1.65 -1.10 11.44
N ASN A 446 0.96 -1.60 12.44
CA ASN A 446 1.56 -1.94 13.72
C ASN A 446 2.30 -3.28 13.60
N ARG A 447 1.58 -4.33 13.25
CA ARG A 447 2.11 -5.69 13.12
C ARG A 447 1.34 -6.52 12.10
N LEU A 448 1.94 -7.60 11.68
CA LEU A 448 1.30 -8.70 10.99
C LEU A 448 0.66 -9.63 12.05
N ILE A 449 -0.52 -10.11 11.78
CA ILE A 449 -1.15 -11.17 12.56
C ILE A 449 -0.81 -12.48 11.85
N VAL A 450 0.00 -13.30 12.52
CA VAL A 450 0.59 -14.50 11.93
C VAL A 450 -0.07 -15.73 12.53
N GLU A 451 -0.38 -16.72 11.72
CA GLU A 451 -0.90 -18.00 12.16
C GLU A 451 0.21 -18.83 12.79
N ASP A 452 -0.07 -19.36 13.96
CA ASP A 452 0.88 -20.17 14.71
C ASP A 452 1.33 -21.39 13.89
N GLY A 453 2.64 -21.59 13.82
CA GLY A 453 3.29 -22.75 13.18
C GLY A 453 3.39 -22.70 11.65
N THR A 454 2.64 -21.86 10.96
CA THR A 454 2.59 -21.85 9.47
C THR A 454 3.26 -20.64 8.83
N ARG A 455 3.54 -19.57 9.57
CA ARG A 455 3.98 -18.26 9.07
C ARG A 455 3.00 -17.61 8.08
N ARG A 456 1.77 -18.11 7.98
CA ARG A 456 0.73 -17.51 7.15
C ARG A 456 0.22 -16.23 7.78
N ILE A 457 0.11 -15.17 6.99
CA ILE A 457 -0.45 -13.90 7.45
C ILE A 457 -1.97 -13.99 7.43
N GLN A 458 -2.58 -13.88 8.61
CA GLN A 458 -4.04 -13.87 8.82
C GLN A 458 -4.62 -12.46 8.81
N GLY A 459 -3.78 -11.43 8.83
CA GLY A 459 -4.24 -10.04 8.76
C GLY A 459 -3.17 -9.04 9.16
N LEU A 460 -3.56 -7.78 9.10
CA LEU A 460 -2.78 -6.62 9.53
C LEU A 460 -3.48 -5.96 10.71
N GLU A 461 -2.71 -5.59 11.72
CA GLU A 461 -3.14 -4.61 12.72
C GLU A 461 -2.56 -3.25 12.34
N MET A 462 -3.43 -2.28 12.16
CA MET A 462 -3.10 -0.92 11.73
C MET A 462 -3.52 0.08 12.80
N LYS A 463 -2.83 1.21 12.87
CA LYS A 463 -3.25 2.34 13.70
C LYS A 463 -3.44 3.61 12.88
N THR A 464 -4.43 4.40 13.25
CA THR A 464 -4.63 5.76 12.78
C THR A 464 -3.91 6.73 13.71
N ILE A 465 -3.68 7.98 13.27
CA ILE A 465 -2.97 8.99 14.07
C ILE A 465 -3.72 9.36 15.38
N ASP A 466 -5.03 9.19 15.41
CA ASP A 466 -5.87 9.37 16.62
C ASP A 466 -5.87 8.12 17.53
N GLY A 467 -5.03 7.14 17.25
CA GLY A 467 -4.80 5.96 18.08
C GLY A 467 -5.80 4.82 17.90
N LYS A 468 -6.76 4.92 16.98
CA LYS A 468 -7.69 3.82 16.72
C LYS A 468 -6.97 2.64 16.08
N VAL A 469 -7.26 1.45 16.61
CA VAL A 469 -6.79 0.19 16.05
C VAL A 469 -7.78 -0.26 14.97
N LYS A 470 -7.26 -0.66 13.82
CA LYS A 470 -8.01 -1.22 12.69
C LYS A 470 -7.32 -2.49 12.22
N HIS A 471 -8.12 -3.43 11.73
CA HIS A 471 -7.62 -4.67 11.15
C HIS A 471 -7.99 -4.76 9.67
N ALA A 472 -7.18 -5.50 8.90
CA ALA A 472 -7.48 -5.79 7.51
C ALA A 472 -7.00 -7.18 7.13
N TYR A 473 -7.75 -7.85 6.24
CA TYR A 473 -7.42 -9.15 5.68
C TYR A 473 -7.24 -9.05 4.17
N TYR A 474 -6.19 -9.71 3.65
CA TYR A 474 -5.94 -9.84 2.21
C TYR A 474 -5.46 -11.27 1.90
N SER A 475 -5.67 -11.71 0.69
CA SER A 475 -5.21 -13.04 0.25
C SER A 475 -3.71 -13.10 0.11
N PHE A 476 -3.08 -11.97 -0.32
CA PHE A 476 -1.63 -11.85 -0.47
C PHE A 476 -1.11 -10.47 -0.03
N TYR A 477 0.14 -10.43 0.43
CA TYR A 477 0.77 -9.23 0.97
C TYR A 477 2.14 -8.98 0.32
N PHE A 478 2.42 -7.73 -0.06
CA PHE A 478 3.76 -7.26 -0.37
C PHE A 478 4.20 -6.27 0.71
N LEU A 479 5.23 -6.64 1.49
CA LEU A 479 5.79 -5.76 2.53
C LEU A 479 6.94 -4.95 1.93
N THR A 480 6.66 -3.71 1.55
CA THR A 480 7.54 -2.81 0.81
C THR A 480 7.73 -1.45 1.49
N ALA A 481 7.62 -1.41 2.82
CA ALA A 481 7.66 -0.19 3.64
C ALA A 481 9.08 0.39 3.85
N GLY A 482 10.07 -0.06 3.05
CA GLY A 482 11.49 0.27 3.21
C GLY A 482 12.18 -0.61 4.26
N ALA A 483 13.51 -0.58 4.31
CA ALA A 483 14.27 -1.53 5.12
C ALA A 483 13.92 -1.45 6.61
N PHE A 484 14.02 -0.28 7.22
CA PHE A 484 13.79 -0.15 8.67
C PHE A 484 12.33 -0.33 9.08
N GLU A 485 11.36 0.25 8.37
CA GLU A 485 9.95 0.13 8.75
C GLU A 485 9.42 -1.29 8.50
N SER A 486 9.82 -1.96 7.42
CA SER A 486 9.47 -3.37 7.21
C SER A 486 10.00 -4.25 8.34
N ASN A 487 11.24 -4.04 8.76
CA ASN A 487 11.85 -4.80 9.86
C ASN A 487 11.26 -4.43 11.24
N ARG A 488 10.83 -3.17 11.46
CA ARG A 488 10.04 -2.81 12.63
C ARG A 488 8.72 -3.60 12.68
N ILE A 489 8.04 -3.74 11.55
CA ILE A 489 6.80 -4.53 11.47
C ILE A 489 7.10 -6.00 11.81
N ILE A 490 8.17 -6.59 11.30
CA ILE A 490 8.61 -7.96 11.64
C ILE A 490 8.85 -8.11 13.14
N LEU A 491 9.60 -7.18 13.77
CA LEU A 491 9.84 -7.17 15.21
C LEU A 491 8.51 -7.05 15.99
N SER A 492 7.64 -6.13 15.62
CA SER A 492 6.33 -5.93 16.27
C SER A 492 5.40 -7.13 16.11
N SER A 493 5.62 -7.95 15.09
CA SER A 493 4.87 -9.20 14.86
C SER A 493 5.40 -10.39 15.65
N GLY A 494 6.49 -10.21 16.42
CA GLY A 494 7.11 -11.29 17.20
C GLY A 494 7.90 -12.32 16.35
N LEU A 495 8.15 -12.01 15.08
CA LEU A 495 8.88 -12.88 14.14
C LEU A 495 10.38 -12.86 14.37
N ALA A 496 10.90 -11.83 15.02
CA ALA A 496 12.26 -11.69 15.46
C ALA A 496 12.29 -10.85 16.76
N LYS A 497 13.34 -11.03 17.58
CA LYS A 497 13.59 -10.23 18.80
C LYS A 497 14.58 -9.10 18.55
N SER A 498 15.52 -9.34 17.68
CA SER A 498 16.55 -8.41 17.19
C SER A 498 16.86 -8.76 15.74
N ILE A 499 17.27 -7.78 14.95
CA ILE A 499 17.63 -7.96 13.54
C ILE A 499 18.95 -7.23 13.31
N HIS A 500 19.93 -7.96 12.81
CA HIS A 500 21.20 -7.37 12.39
C HIS A 500 21.05 -6.55 11.13
N PHE A 501 21.94 -5.60 10.90
CA PHE A 501 22.04 -4.86 9.65
C PHE A 501 23.42 -4.30 9.44
N SER A 502 23.73 -3.92 8.22
CA SER A 502 24.90 -3.16 7.87
C SER A 502 24.54 -2.07 6.83
N ASP A 503 25.50 -1.20 6.53
CA ASP A 503 25.40 -0.14 5.51
C ASP A 503 26.78 0.10 4.89
N HIS A 504 26.87 0.98 3.89
CA HIS A 504 28.15 1.50 3.44
C HIS A 504 28.60 2.68 4.30
N LEU A 505 29.91 2.79 4.45
CA LEU A 505 30.60 3.95 5.02
C LEU A 505 31.28 4.68 3.90
N SER A 506 31.16 6.00 3.83
CA SER A 506 31.66 6.85 2.76
C SER A 506 32.66 7.89 3.30
N GLN A 507 33.75 8.04 2.61
CA GLN A 507 34.73 9.10 2.90
C GLN A 507 35.33 9.67 1.62
N LYS A 508 35.50 11.00 1.59
CA LYS A 508 36.22 11.68 0.53
C LYS A 508 37.75 11.48 0.75
N VAL A 509 38.44 10.96 -0.26
CA VAL A 509 39.85 10.55 -0.11
C VAL A 509 40.80 11.42 -0.91
N PHE A 510 40.55 11.60 -2.21
CA PHE A 510 41.45 12.32 -3.10
C PHE A 510 40.72 13.43 -3.86
N ARG A 511 41.44 14.56 -4.01
CA ARG A 511 41.10 15.61 -4.97
C ARG A 511 42.02 15.48 -6.17
N VAL A 512 41.43 15.24 -7.32
CA VAL A 512 42.11 15.05 -8.59
C VAL A 512 42.15 16.37 -9.36
N SER A 513 43.29 16.68 -9.93
CA SER A 513 43.49 17.83 -10.82
C SER A 513 43.77 17.36 -12.24
N GLY A 514 42.92 17.81 -13.18
CA GLY A 514 43.03 17.40 -14.58
C GLY A 514 41.70 16.91 -15.18
N ARG A 515 41.78 16.40 -16.39
CA ARG A 515 40.59 15.84 -17.07
C ARG A 515 40.22 14.51 -16.43
N PRO A 516 38.93 14.20 -16.26
CA PRO A 516 38.48 12.95 -15.68
C PRO A 516 38.53 11.78 -16.69
N ASN A 517 39.71 11.62 -17.34
CA ASN A 517 40.00 10.50 -18.22
C ASN A 517 41.31 9.88 -17.75
N ILE A 518 41.27 8.62 -17.35
CA ILE A 518 42.40 7.86 -16.82
C ILE A 518 42.49 6.57 -17.63
N ASP A 519 43.58 6.29 -18.30
CA ASP A 519 43.81 5.11 -19.13
C ASP A 519 42.70 4.87 -20.18
N GLY A 520 42.23 5.93 -20.80
CA GLY A 520 41.08 5.83 -21.77
C GLY A 520 39.73 5.65 -21.12
N GLU A 521 39.63 5.41 -19.80
CA GLU A 521 38.39 5.36 -19.07
C GLU A 521 37.90 6.75 -18.68
N ASP A 522 36.73 7.12 -19.18
CA ASP A 522 36.14 8.43 -18.95
C ASP A 522 35.22 8.41 -17.73
N TYR A 523 35.68 8.97 -16.64
CA TYR A 523 34.92 9.11 -15.39
C TYR A 523 33.98 10.32 -15.39
N GLN A 524 34.06 11.22 -16.40
CA GLN A 524 33.11 12.35 -16.51
C GLN A 524 31.73 11.86 -16.79
N PHE A 525 30.77 12.25 -15.95
CA PHE A 525 29.38 11.82 -16.12
C PHE A 525 28.81 12.28 -17.47
N GLY A 526 28.33 11.31 -18.23
CA GLY A 526 27.65 11.54 -19.51
C GLY A 526 26.20 11.96 -19.30
N VAL A 527 25.69 12.87 -20.15
CA VAL A 527 24.30 13.30 -20.14
C VAL A 527 23.57 12.59 -21.27
N LYS A 528 22.53 11.81 -20.92
CA LYS A 528 21.70 11.07 -21.89
C LYS A 528 20.22 11.38 -21.63
N GLY A 529 19.69 12.31 -22.43
CA GLY A 529 18.36 12.87 -22.15
C GLY A 529 18.35 13.61 -20.81
N THR A 530 17.50 13.15 -19.89
CA THR A 530 17.42 13.68 -18.52
C THR A 530 18.21 12.86 -17.52
N SER A 531 18.86 11.77 -17.93
CA SER A 531 19.63 10.85 -17.07
C SER A 531 21.14 11.13 -17.17
N LEU A 532 21.89 10.76 -16.12
CA LEU A 532 23.35 10.79 -16.14
C LEU A 532 23.90 9.36 -16.19
N ILE A 533 24.87 9.14 -17.04
CA ILE A 533 25.67 7.92 -17.07
C ILE A 533 26.93 8.15 -16.25
N THR A 534 27.18 7.29 -15.30
CA THR A 534 28.29 7.42 -14.35
C THR A 534 29.17 6.18 -14.40
N LYS A 535 30.43 6.35 -14.09
CA LYS A 535 31.38 5.26 -14.00
C LYS A 535 32.06 5.30 -12.62
N ARG A 536 32.23 4.15 -11.99
CA ARG A 536 32.92 3.99 -10.71
C ARG A 536 33.94 2.88 -10.79
N LEU A 537 34.92 2.89 -9.89
CA LEU A 537 35.84 1.80 -9.66
C LEU A 537 35.30 0.93 -8.52
N ILE A 538 35.37 -0.39 -8.67
CA ILE A 538 34.96 -1.36 -7.67
C ILE A 538 36.14 -2.29 -7.38
N GLY A 539 36.30 -2.65 -6.12
CA GLY A 539 37.27 -3.60 -5.65
C GLY A 539 36.85 -4.29 -4.36
N GLU A 540 37.69 -5.18 -3.87
CA GLU A 540 37.43 -5.92 -2.63
C GLU A 540 38.74 -6.06 -1.82
N VAL A 541 38.62 -5.85 -0.52
CA VAL A 541 39.71 -6.01 0.47
C VAL A 541 39.24 -6.98 1.55
N ASN A 542 39.90 -8.14 1.67
CA ASN A 542 39.56 -9.15 2.67
C ASN A 542 38.05 -9.46 2.77
N ASP A 543 37.44 -9.81 1.65
CA ASP A 543 36.01 -10.10 1.50
C ASP A 543 35.05 -8.92 1.83
N VAL A 544 35.58 -7.68 1.86
CA VAL A 544 34.76 -6.46 2.02
C VAL A 544 34.81 -5.68 0.71
N SER A 545 33.65 -5.50 0.08
CA SER A 545 33.58 -4.76 -1.17
C SER A 545 33.65 -3.25 -0.92
N PHE A 546 34.27 -2.56 -1.87
CA PHE A 546 34.31 -1.10 -1.88
C PHE A 546 34.10 -0.57 -3.29
N PHE A 547 33.74 0.71 -3.38
CA PHE A 547 33.77 1.42 -4.66
C PHE A 547 34.25 2.84 -4.50
N ALA A 548 34.95 3.33 -5.53
CA ALA A 548 35.39 4.69 -5.62
C ALA A 548 34.56 5.46 -6.66
N ASN A 549 33.82 6.45 -6.17
CA ASN A 549 32.96 7.32 -6.99
C ASN A 549 33.66 8.63 -7.33
N PRO A 550 33.69 9.06 -8.60
CA PRO A 550 34.02 10.43 -8.94
C PRO A 550 32.92 11.37 -8.47
N ILE A 551 33.29 12.39 -7.73
CA ILE A 551 32.39 13.44 -7.25
C ILE A 551 32.77 14.75 -7.93
N TYR A 552 31.80 15.38 -8.58
CA TYR A 552 32.00 16.67 -9.23
C TYR A 552 31.40 17.76 -8.37
N ASN A 553 32.23 18.72 -8.00
CA ASN A 553 31.79 19.84 -7.17
C ASN A 553 30.76 20.67 -7.94
N ALA A 554 29.52 20.54 -7.58
CA ALA A 554 28.40 21.34 -8.10
C ALA A 554 28.30 22.72 -7.41
N ASP A 555 29.14 22.99 -6.40
CA ASP A 555 29.09 24.20 -5.59
C ASP A 555 29.98 25.34 -6.15
N PHE A 556 30.14 25.42 -7.47
CA PHE A 556 30.79 26.59 -8.06
C PHE A 556 29.80 27.78 -8.14
N PRO A 557 30.33 29.03 -8.07
CA PRO A 557 29.48 30.22 -7.88
C PRO A 557 28.32 30.37 -8.86
N LEU A 558 28.54 30.08 -10.14
CA LEU A 558 27.48 30.12 -11.15
C LEU A 558 26.33 29.17 -10.80
N PHE A 559 26.63 27.91 -10.45
CA PHE A 559 25.60 26.91 -10.17
C PHE A 559 24.84 27.22 -8.89
N GLN A 560 25.50 27.72 -7.86
CA GLN A 560 24.88 28.22 -6.64
C GLN A 560 23.89 29.37 -6.93
N ASN A 561 24.30 30.33 -7.73
CA ASN A 561 23.48 31.47 -8.16
C ASN A 561 22.28 31.01 -9.01
N MET A 562 22.51 30.07 -9.92
CA MET A 562 21.41 29.46 -10.72
C MET A 562 20.42 28.68 -9.84
N LYS A 563 20.89 27.94 -8.86
CA LYS A 563 20.06 27.23 -7.87
C LYS A 563 19.16 28.20 -7.09
N GLN A 564 19.70 29.34 -6.66
CA GLN A 564 18.91 30.35 -5.94
C GLN A 564 17.82 30.95 -6.84
N LEU A 565 18.12 31.25 -8.09
CA LEU A 565 17.13 31.76 -9.06
C LEU A 565 16.04 30.73 -9.39
N MET A 566 16.44 29.50 -9.73
CA MET A 566 15.52 28.51 -10.29
C MET A 566 14.66 27.81 -9.23
N PHE A 567 15.22 27.56 -8.04
CA PHE A 567 14.56 26.73 -7.03
C PHE A 567 14.11 27.49 -5.79
N LYS A 568 14.69 28.65 -5.48
CA LYS A 568 14.30 29.45 -4.32
C LYS A 568 13.52 30.72 -4.68
N GLY A 569 13.36 31.01 -5.98
CA GLY A 569 12.64 32.20 -6.44
C GLY A 569 13.25 33.54 -6.01
N ASN A 570 14.50 33.53 -5.51
CA ASN A 570 15.19 34.73 -5.04
C ASN A 570 15.74 35.52 -6.23
N PHE A 571 14.93 36.43 -6.78
CA PHE A 571 15.36 37.37 -7.80
C PHE A 571 16.08 38.54 -7.14
N SER A 572 17.42 38.57 -7.23
CA SER A 572 18.25 39.66 -6.74
C SER A 572 19.15 40.16 -7.85
N PHE A 573 19.27 41.48 -7.98
CA PHE A 573 20.20 42.11 -8.95
C PHE A 573 21.65 41.68 -8.72
N LYS A 574 22.02 41.35 -7.46
CA LYS A 574 23.34 40.80 -7.09
C LYS A 574 23.57 39.40 -7.69
N ILE A 575 22.54 38.56 -7.72
CA ILE A 575 22.62 37.21 -8.28
C ILE A 575 22.76 37.28 -9.81
N LEU A 576 21.96 38.14 -10.43
CA LEU A 576 22.02 38.34 -11.88
C LEU A 576 23.41 38.88 -12.31
N TRP A 577 23.94 39.87 -11.57
CA TRP A 577 25.28 40.42 -11.81
C TRP A 577 26.40 39.39 -11.59
N ALA A 578 26.29 38.54 -10.56
CA ALA A 578 27.20 37.45 -10.31
C ALA A 578 27.24 36.42 -11.46
N ILE A 579 26.07 36.11 -12.03
CA ILE A 579 25.94 35.21 -13.21
C ILE A 579 26.59 35.87 -14.43
N ILE A 580 26.34 37.16 -14.68
CA ILE A 580 26.93 37.92 -15.78
C ILE A 580 28.47 38.00 -15.63
N ARG A 581 28.97 38.18 -14.41
CA ARG A 581 30.41 38.22 -14.16
C ARG A 581 31.11 36.87 -14.42
N ASP A 582 30.42 35.76 -14.34
CA ASP A 582 30.95 34.40 -14.54
C ASP A 582 30.54 33.81 -15.90
N ILE A 583 30.43 34.68 -16.94
CA ILE A 583 30.08 34.28 -18.34
C ILE A 583 31.03 33.16 -18.84
N PRO A 584 32.36 33.15 -18.59
CA PRO A 584 33.21 32.07 -19.08
C PRO A 584 32.79 30.70 -18.53
N SER A 585 32.45 30.62 -17.22
CA SER A 585 31.93 29.38 -16.61
C SER A 585 30.58 29.01 -17.19
N ALA A 586 29.71 30.00 -17.49
CA ALA A 586 28.41 29.75 -18.07
C ALA A 586 28.53 29.17 -19.50
N ILE A 587 29.43 29.71 -20.32
CA ILE A 587 29.76 29.19 -21.66
C ILE A 587 30.32 27.76 -21.54
N GLY A 588 31.28 27.55 -20.65
CA GLY A 588 31.89 26.23 -20.39
C GLY A 588 30.86 25.21 -19.94
N PHE A 589 29.92 25.59 -19.05
CA PHE A 589 28.81 24.77 -18.59
C PHE A 589 27.87 24.42 -19.75
N ALA A 590 27.43 25.41 -20.51
CA ALA A 590 26.54 25.21 -21.64
C ALA A 590 27.18 24.32 -22.71
N TRP A 591 28.44 24.56 -23.05
CA TRP A 591 29.18 23.73 -23.99
C TRP A 591 29.33 22.28 -23.51
N SER A 592 29.66 22.08 -22.24
CA SER A 592 29.79 20.73 -21.65
C SER A 592 28.45 20.00 -21.69
N MET A 593 27.37 20.62 -21.23
CA MET A 593 26.05 20.00 -21.11
C MET A 593 25.36 19.76 -22.47
N PHE A 594 25.38 20.74 -23.35
CA PHE A 594 24.59 20.70 -24.59
C PHE A 594 25.36 20.17 -25.79
N VAL A 595 26.68 20.43 -25.88
CA VAL A 595 27.51 19.98 -27.02
C VAL A 595 28.21 18.67 -26.70
N LYS A 596 29.01 18.63 -25.60
CA LYS A 596 29.75 17.41 -25.20
C LYS A 596 28.86 16.34 -24.59
N LYS A 597 27.63 16.66 -24.16
CA LYS A 597 26.76 15.77 -23.42
C LYS A 597 27.40 15.19 -22.14
N LYS A 598 28.12 16.02 -21.41
CA LYS A 598 28.82 15.68 -20.18
C LYS A 598 28.58 16.75 -19.11
N ILE A 599 28.66 16.38 -17.81
CA ILE A 599 28.59 17.38 -16.75
C ILE A 599 29.82 18.32 -16.81
N TYR A 600 29.63 19.54 -16.34
CA TYR A 600 30.73 20.53 -16.29
C TYR A 600 31.64 20.24 -15.11
N VAL A 601 32.97 20.20 -15.36
CA VAL A 601 34.02 20.01 -14.34
C VAL A 601 34.69 21.36 -14.09
N TYR A 602 34.32 21.99 -12.98
CA TYR A 602 34.77 23.33 -12.62
C TYR A 602 36.28 23.33 -12.36
N LYS A 603 37.04 24.18 -13.09
CA LYS A 603 38.51 24.29 -12.98
C LYS A 603 39.26 22.97 -13.15
N ASN A 604 38.66 21.97 -13.80
CA ASN A 604 39.23 20.61 -13.92
C ASN A 604 39.64 20.00 -12.57
N LYS A 605 38.87 20.29 -11.50
CA LYS A 605 39.03 19.67 -10.18
C LYS A 605 37.82 18.83 -9.85
N TRP A 606 38.04 17.64 -9.36
CA TRP A 606 37.02 16.68 -8.96
C TRP A 606 37.54 15.77 -7.86
N ASP A 607 36.68 15.13 -7.11
CA ASP A 607 37.08 14.35 -5.95
C ASP A 607 36.71 12.88 -6.20
N PHE A 608 37.44 11.97 -5.53
CA PHE A 608 37.02 10.58 -5.33
C PHE A 608 36.55 10.39 -3.90
N ASN A 609 35.31 9.86 -3.77
CA ASN A 609 34.88 9.23 -2.53
C ASN A 609 35.14 7.73 -2.62
N ILE A 610 35.51 7.12 -1.50
CA ILE A 610 35.52 5.68 -1.31
C ILE A 610 34.36 5.35 -0.38
N ASP A 611 33.51 4.40 -0.82
CA ASP A 611 32.45 3.81 -0.03
C ASP A 611 32.80 2.34 0.18
N ILE A 612 32.79 1.89 1.43
CA ILE A 612 33.09 0.50 1.82
C ILE A 612 31.84 -0.15 2.45
N GLU A 613 31.64 -1.43 2.31
CA GLU A 613 30.74 -2.16 3.20
C GLU A 613 31.23 -2.04 4.64
N ASN A 614 30.37 -1.69 5.60
CA ASN A 614 30.73 -1.69 7.01
C ASN A 614 30.94 -3.13 7.49
N ALA A 615 32.16 -3.50 7.76
CA ALA A 615 32.55 -4.87 8.11
C ALA A 615 32.20 -5.25 9.56
N SER A 616 31.15 -4.68 10.14
CA SER A 616 30.67 -5.00 11.48
C SER A 616 29.40 -5.83 11.42
N ALA A 617 29.40 -6.93 12.15
CA ALA A 617 28.20 -7.73 12.39
C ALA A 617 27.39 -7.25 13.62
N ASP A 618 27.83 -6.22 14.33
CA ASP A 618 27.28 -5.85 15.64
C ASP A 618 26.18 -4.81 15.59
N SER A 619 25.95 -4.14 14.43
CA SER A 619 24.83 -3.23 14.26
C SER A 619 23.50 -3.99 14.29
N ASN A 620 22.55 -3.51 15.08
CA ASN A 620 21.27 -4.20 15.23
C ASN A 620 20.09 -3.24 15.43
N ILE A 621 18.90 -3.76 15.20
CA ILE A 621 17.64 -3.08 15.50
C ILE A 621 16.77 -3.92 16.42
N THR A 622 16.14 -3.24 17.37
CA THR A 622 15.17 -3.80 18.32
C THR A 622 13.99 -2.85 18.49
N LEU A 623 13.00 -3.23 19.27
CA LEU A 623 11.93 -2.34 19.69
C LEU A 623 12.27 -1.68 21.01
N SER A 624 12.04 -0.38 21.14
CA SER A 624 12.09 0.35 22.41
C SER A 624 10.83 0.07 23.24
N SER A 625 10.93 0.26 24.56
CA SER A 625 9.76 0.32 25.45
C SER A 625 8.93 1.58 25.24
N ASP A 626 9.52 2.64 24.68
CA ASP A 626 8.85 3.91 24.42
C ASP A 626 7.96 3.81 23.18
N LEU A 627 6.79 4.46 23.28
CA LEU A 627 5.85 4.56 22.17
C LEU A 627 6.03 5.88 21.41
N ASP A 628 5.76 5.85 20.13
CA ASP A 628 5.67 7.05 19.29
C ASP A 628 4.25 7.68 19.34
N LYS A 629 4.01 8.72 18.55
CA LYS A 629 2.69 9.41 18.54
C LYS A 629 1.54 8.54 18.01
N TRP A 630 1.84 7.42 17.35
CA TRP A 630 0.86 6.43 16.90
C TRP A 630 0.57 5.38 17.97
N GLY A 631 1.22 5.46 19.15
CA GLY A 631 1.15 4.45 20.18
C GLY A 631 1.77 3.11 19.76
N ILE A 632 2.82 3.16 18.94
CA ILE A 632 3.58 2.00 18.45
C ILE A 632 4.98 2.07 19.04
N PRO A 633 5.59 0.94 19.48
CA PRO A 633 6.96 0.93 19.96
C PRO A 633 7.92 1.56 18.96
N LYS A 634 8.77 2.48 19.45
CA LYS A 634 9.79 3.08 18.62
C LYS A 634 10.81 2.04 18.16
N LEU A 635 11.39 2.27 17.00
CA LEU A 635 12.56 1.49 16.57
C LEU A 635 13.78 1.97 17.34
N LYS A 636 14.53 1.05 17.95
CA LYS A 636 15.83 1.30 18.54
C LYS A 636 16.89 0.74 17.60
N VAL A 637 17.79 1.60 17.15
CA VAL A 637 18.87 1.29 16.20
C VAL A 637 20.19 1.48 16.90
N GLU A 638 20.98 0.44 16.97
CA GLU A 638 22.36 0.48 17.43
C GLU A 638 23.28 0.36 16.20
N PHE A 639 23.98 1.43 15.87
CA PHE A 639 24.90 1.44 14.75
C PHE A 639 26.33 1.36 15.24
N VAL A 640 27.05 0.35 14.78
CA VAL A 640 28.45 0.10 15.14
C VAL A 640 29.30 0.13 13.88
N VAL A 641 30.39 0.89 13.94
CA VAL A 641 31.42 0.86 12.91
C VAL A 641 32.38 -0.28 13.24
N GLY A 642 32.57 -1.18 12.27
CA GLY A 642 33.39 -2.37 12.48
C GLY A 642 34.88 -2.06 12.62
N ASP A 643 35.58 -2.76 13.49
CA ASP A 643 37.00 -2.63 13.77
C ASP A 643 37.86 -2.77 12.52
N LYS A 644 37.43 -3.54 11.53
CA LYS A 644 38.18 -3.75 10.28
C LYS A 644 37.92 -2.63 9.26
N SER A 645 36.95 -1.77 9.45
CA SER A 645 36.54 -0.76 8.47
C SER A 645 37.65 0.25 8.18
N GLU A 646 38.41 0.65 9.18
CA GLU A 646 39.57 1.55 9.00
C GLU A 646 40.63 0.92 8.12
N TYR A 647 41.00 -0.34 8.39
CA TYR A 647 41.94 -1.08 7.58
C TYR A 647 41.45 -1.21 6.11
N VAL A 648 40.19 -1.52 5.90
CA VAL A 648 39.59 -1.63 4.56
C VAL A 648 39.65 -0.29 3.82
N PHE A 649 39.34 0.83 4.49
CA PHE A 649 39.46 2.15 3.88
C PHE A 649 40.93 2.48 3.48
N ILE A 650 41.88 2.15 4.36
CA ILE A 650 43.33 2.40 4.09
C ILE A 650 43.77 1.61 2.87
N GLU A 651 43.48 0.31 2.81
CA GLU A 651 43.89 -0.53 1.68
C GLU A 651 43.13 -0.15 0.38
N ALA A 652 41.82 0.16 0.46
CA ALA A 652 41.06 0.65 -0.69
C ALA A 652 41.65 1.97 -1.24
N ALA A 653 42.03 2.91 -0.34
CA ALA A 653 42.66 4.15 -0.74
C ALA A 653 44.06 3.92 -1.32
N LYS A 654 44.80 2.95 -0.81
CA LYS A 654 46.11 2.55 -1.35
C LYS A 654 45.96 1.98 -2.76
N MET A 655 45.00 1.06 -3.00
CA MET A 655 44.70 0.52 -4.33
C MET A 655 44.32 1.63 -5.32
N LEU A 656 43.49 2.60 -4.89
CA LEU A 656 43.12 3.74 -5.72
C LEU A 656 44.34 4.65 -5.99
N ARG A 657 45.23 4.87 -5.00
CA ARG A 657 46.48 5.64 -5.16
C ARG A 657 47.36 4.96 -6.19
N GLU A 658 47.60 3.66 -6.07
CA GLU A 658 48.46 2.91 -7.00
C GLU A 658 47.92 3.02 -8.44
N TYR A 659 46.58 2.94 -8.61
CA TYR A 659 45.94 3.16 -9.91
C TYR A 659 46.19 4.59 -10.44
N LEU A 660 46.05 5.62 -9.62
CA LEU A 660 46.26 7.02 -10.02
C LEU A 660 47.77 7.28 -10.36
N ASP A 661 48.71 6.75 -9.56
CA ASP A 661 50.13 6.90 -9.76
C ASP A 661 50.62 6.19 -11.03
N ALA A 662 50.11 4.97 -11.30
CA ALA A 662 50.46 4.23 -12.50
C ALA A 662 50.06 4.99 -13.80
N HIS A 663 49.09 5.89 -13.73
CA HIS A 663 48.62 6.68 -14.85
C HIS A 663 49.05 8.18 -14.78
N ALA A 664 50.01 8.49 -13.91
CA ALA A 664 50.56 9.85 -13.72
C ALA A 664 49.48 10.94 -13.46
N VAL A 665 48.40 10.56 -12.75
CA VAL A 665 47.30 11.47 -12.38
C VAL A 665 47.74 12.35 -11.22
N LYS A 666 47.53 13.67 -11.34
CA LYS A 666 47.80 14.62 -10.26
C LYS A 666 46.66 14.64 -9.26
N TYR A 667 46.95 14.37 -8.01
CA TYR A 667 45.97 14.39 -6.92
C TYR A 667 46.59 14.93 -5.61
N GLU A 668 45.72 15.34 -4.70
CA GLU A 668 46.05 15.71 -3.32
C GLU A 668 45.12 14.96 -2.35
N ALA A 669 45.61 14.56 -1.19
CA ALA A 669 44.74 14.01 -0.15
C ALA A 669 43.79 15.09 0.37
N VAL A 670 42.53 14.76 0.56
CA VAL A 670 41.51 15.73 1.01
C VAL A 670 41.45 15.84 2.53
N SER A 671 41.97 14.84 3.26
CA SER A 671 42.01 14.79 4.73
C SER A 671 43.40 14.49 5.25
N ASP A 672 43.71 14.85 6.49
CA ASP A 672 44.94 14.57 7.20
C ASP A 672 45.18 13.07 7.48
N GLY A 673 44.36 12.23 6.92
CA GLY A 673 44.34 10.77 7.05
C GLY A 673 42.97 10.19 6.87
N ILE A 674 42.89 8.86 6.78
CA ILE A 674 41.65 8.10 6.77
C ILE A 674 41.26 7.86 8.23
N HIS A 675 40.13 8.41 8.64
CA HIS A 675 39.61 8.25 9.98
C HIS A 675 38.15 7.75 9.86
N VAL A 676 37.91 6.52 10.23
CA VAL A 676 36.59 5.90 10.16
C VAL A 676 35.52 6.69 10.92
N GLU A 677 35.90 7.35 12.02
CA GLU A 677 35.00 8.21 12.81
C GLU A 677 34.45 9.43 12.03
N LYS A 678 35.12 9.80 10.93
CA LYS A 678 34.69 10.88 10.03
C LYS A 678 33.89 10.39 8.82
N SER A 679 33.71 9.08 8.69
CA SER A 679 32.92 8.52 7.60
C SER A 679 31.44 8.81 7.80
N GLU A 680 30.73 9.00 6.70
CA GLU A 680 29.28 9.19 6.65
C GLU A 680 28.63 7.88 6.17
N ASP A 681 27.45 7.58 6.66
CA ASP A 681 26.62 6.50 6.12
C ASP A 681 26.01 6.91 4.77
N THR A 682 25.72 5.95 3.92
CA THR A 682 25.11 6.20 2.61
C THR A 682 23.63 5.88 2.55
N TYR A 683 23.08 5.34 3.62
CA TYR A 683 21.71 4.87 3.74
C TYR A 683 21.35 3.81 2.69
N HIS A 684 22.21 2.80 2.58
CA HIS A 684 22.00 1.59 1.78
C HIS A 684 21.93 0.33 2.66
N PRO A 685 21.01 0.26 3.65
CA PRO A 685 20.98 -0.83 4.62
C PRO A 685 20.78 -2.19 3.94
N TYR A 686 21.54 -3.19 4.41
CA TYR A 686 21.51 -4.58 3.96
C TYR A 686 21.72 -5.53 5.16
N GLY A 687 21.69 -6.85 4.94
CA GLY A 687 21.98 -7.84 5.99
C GLY A 687 20.92 -7.92 7.08
N MET A 688 19.63 -7.63 6.74
CA MET A 688 18.53 -7.62 7.68
C MET A 688 17.71 -8.94 7.62
N PHE A 689 16.50 -8.93 8.10
CA PHE A 689 15.62 -10.08 8.09
C PHE A 689 15.46 -10.67 6.69
N LEU A 690 15.63 -11.98 6.56
CA LEU A 690 15.66 -12.79 5.32
C LEU A 690 16.94 -12.63 4.46
N SER A 691 17.96 -11.91 4.92
CA SER A 691 19.24 -11.83 4.22
C SER A 691 20.05 -13.15 4.29
N ASP A 692 19.76 -14.00 5.25
CA ASP A 692 20.41 -15.30 5.50
C ASP A 692 19.63 -16.50 4.93
N CYS A 693 18.65 -16.26 4.04
CA CYS A 693 17.96 -17.33 3.35
C CYS A 693 18.95 -18.24 2.60
N ALA A 694 18.67 -19.55 2.61
CA ALA A 694 19.57 -20.52 1.99
C ALA A 694 19.54 -20.46 0.46
N SER A 695 18.43 -20.01 -0.13
CA SER A 695 18.23 -19.94 -1.58
C SER A 695 17.08 -19.00 -1.93
N LYS A 696 16.88 -18.77 -3.24
CA LYS A 696 15.70 -18.06 -3.78
C LYS A 696 14.39 -18.76 -3.40
N GLU A 697 14.35 -20.06 -3.48
CA GLU A 697 13.17 -20.86 -3.15
C GLU A 697 12.82 -20.74 -1.66
N ASP A 698 13.82 -20.76 -0.79
CA ASP A 698 13.65 -20.54 0.65
C ASP A 698 13.11 -19.13 0.92
N PHE A 699 13.66 -18.10 0.27
CA PHE A 699 13.16 -16.73 0.37
C PHE A 699 11.71 -16.59 -0.11
N TYR A 700 11.35 -17.17 -1.28
CA TYR A 700 10.01 -17.06 -1.85
C TYR A 700 8.93 -17.78 -1.04
N ASN A 701 9.31 -18.85 -0.36
CA ASN A 701 8.40 -19.69 0.42
C ASN A 701 8.45 -19.43 1.91
N TYR A 702 9.25 -18.46 2.37
CA TYR A 702 9.36 -18.16 3.80
C TYR A 702 8.01 -17.81 4.43
N PHE A 703 7.20 -17.03 3.71
CA PHE A 703 5.80 -16.79 4.04
C PHE A 703 4.89 -17.34 2.92
N PRO A 704 3.89 -18.16 3.25
CA PRO A 704 2.99 -18.75 2.23
C PRO A 704 2.22 -17.73 1.39
N ASN A 705 1.94 -16.54 1.95
CA ASN A 705 1.12 -15.50 1.34
C ASN A 705 1.67 -14.08 1.50
N MET A 706 2.96 -13.93 1.68
CA MET A 706 3.59 -12.61 1.73
C MET A 706 4.98 -12.66 1.07
N LEU A 707 5.33 -11.58 0.36
CA LEU A 707 6.69 -11.30 -0.08
C LEU A 707 7.17 -10.00 0.56
N MET A 708 8.31 -10.04 1.25
CA MET A 708 8.99 -8.84 1.77
C MET A 708 10.05 -8.39 0.78
N ILE A 709 10.00 -7.12 0.32
CA ILE A 709 10.99 -6.56 -0.61
C ILE A 709 11.49 -5.21 -0.11
N ASN A 710 12.76 -5.14 0.19
CA ASN A 710 13.55 -3.95 0.49
C ASN A 710 15.04 -4.31 0.40
N THR A 711 15.94 -3.33 0.52
CA THR A 711 17.39 -3.59 0.42
C THR A 711 17.95 -4.46 1.55
N GLY A 712 17.26 -4.50 2.69
CA GLY A 712 17.66 -5.30 3.84
C GLY A 712 17.69 -6.81 3.60
N ILE A 713 16.98 -7.33 2.58
CA ILE A 713 17.00 -8.77 2.24
C ILE A 713 18.29 -9.23 1.57
N LEU A 714 19.15 -8.29 1.16
CA LEU A 714 20.42 -8.62 0.54
C LEU A 714 21.41 -9.05 1.61
N PRO A 715 22.12 -10.17 1.44
CA PRO A 715 23.20 -10.58 2.36
C PRO A 715 24.33 -9.55 2.43
N ARG A 716 24.67 -8.99 1.28
CA ARG A 716 25.73 -7.99 1.08
C ARG A 716 25.29 -6.97 0.04
N ALA A 717 25.81 -5.77 0.13
CA ALA A 717 25.54 -4.69 -0.80
C ALA A 717 26.52 -4.65 -1.98
N GLY A 718 27.71 -5.19 -1.81
CA GLY A 718 28.75 -5.12 -2.82
C GLY A 718 29.24 -3.70 -3.07
N GLY A 719 29.85 -3.47 -4.22
CA GLY A 719 30.32 -2.16 -4.67
C GLY A 719 29.25 -1.29 -5.34
N ILE A 720 27.97 -1.41 -4.98
CA ILE A 720 26.87 -0.73 -5.70
C ILE A 720 25.78 -0.16 -4.78
N ASN A 721 24.97 0.71 -5.35
CA ASN A 721 23.70 1.14 -4.76
C ASN A 721 22.65 0.07 -5.03
N THR A 722 22.12 -0.53 -4.00
CA THR A 722 21.37 -1.79 -4.02
C THR A 722 19.91 -1.71 -4.51
N THR A 723 19.37 -0.51 -4.79
CA THR A 723 17.95 -0.37 -5.12
C THR A 723 17.53 -1.17 -6.36
N ALA A 724 18.36 -1.18 -7.42
CA ALA A 724 18.05 -1.90 -8.65
C ALA A 724 18.10 -3.43 -8.47
N THR A 725 18.98 -3.93 -7.59
CA THR A 725 19.23 -5.35 -7.35
C THR A 725 18.01 -6.14 -6.88
N CYS A 726 17.09 -5.48 -6.17
CA CYS A 726 15.86 -6.14 -5.69
C CYS A 726 14.70 -6.08 -6.71
N LEU A 727 14.78 -5.29 -7.78
CA LEU A 727 13.70 -5.19 -8.78
C LEU A 727 13.53 -6.47 -9.62
N PRO A 728 14.60 -7.18 -10.05
CA PRO A 728 14.51 -8.49 -10.68
C PRO A 728 13.77 -9.55 -9.86
N ILE A 729 13.91 -9.50 -8.53
CA ILE A 729 13.20 -10.40 -7.62
C ILE A 729 11.68 -10.20 -7.76
N VAL A 730 11.22 -8.94 -7.88
CA VAL A 730 9.80 -8.62 -8.09
C VAL A 730 9.30 -9.16 -9.43
N GLU A 731 10.11 -9.03 -10.50
CA GLU A 731 9.76 -9.57 -11.83
C GLU A 731 9.58 -11.08 -11.78
N ASP A 732 10.59 -11.82 -11.31
CA ASP A 732 10.59 -13.29 -11.24
C ASP A 732 9.46 -13.81 -10.34
N PHE A 733 9.30 -13.22 -9.15
CA PHE A 733 8.28 -13.65 -8.20
C PHE A 733 6.86 -13.48 -8.73
N ILE A 734 6.52 -12.29 -9.25
CA ILE A 734 5.17 -12.01 -9.75
C ILE A 734 4.86 -12.86 -10.98
N ASP A 735 5.84 -13.05 -11.88
CA ASP A 735 5.66 -13.92 -13.06
C ASP A 735 5.41 -15.37 -12.69
N LYS A 736 5.99 -15.86 -11.59
CA LYS A 736 5.77 -17.23 -11.10
C LYS A 736 4.49 -17.40 -10.31
N ARG A 737 4.21 -16.46 -9.42
CA ARG A 737 3.11 -16.55 -8.45
C ARG A 737 1.75 -16.25 -9.07
N PHE A 738 1.68 -15.24 -9.94
CA PHE A 738 0.45 -14.76 -10.56
C PHE A 738 0.45 -15.08 -12.06
N ARG A 739 0.62 -16.37 -12.37
CA ARG A 739 0.44 -16.88 -13.74
C ARG A 739 -1.04 -16.84 -14.07
N GLN A 740 -1.38 -16.24 -15.21
CA GLN A 740 -2.72 -16.28 -15.79
C GLN A 740 -3.06 -17.68 -16.26
#